data_02a9635a2e08a0fc34ad869f86c24933
#
_entry.id   02a9635a2e08a0fc34ad869f86c24933
#
_cell.length_a   1.000
_cell.length_b   1.000
_cell.length_c   1.000
_cell.angle_alpha   90.00
_cell.angle_beta   90.00
_cell.angle_gamma   90.00
#
_symmetry.space_group_name_H-M   'P 1'
#
loop_
_entity.id
_entity.type
_entity.pdbx_description
1 polymer ?
#
loop_
_entity_poly.entity_id
_entity_poly.type
_entity_poly.pdbx_seq_one_letter_code
_entity_poly.pdbx_strand_id
1 'polypeptide(L)'
;MTSSKESSVKLDYEQFKARVCEDYTLAFKSRACSLLGRREVLLGKGSFGIFGDGKELPQLVINHFFEPGDFRSGYYRDQTLLMGQGFLSEEAFFHAIYANTEPGVEPMSSGRQMGGHFMTPLIDTNGYWLPLSKLKNHSADLSPTAAQMPRMLGLAQASKIYRELSLPNGNHFSNNGNEICWGTIGNASTAEGQFFETINAAGVLQVPLVLSIYDDDYGISVHNKDQITKGSISKVLEGFQQTAQEAGVEIISVKGWDYTALIKAYSYAAKLARTAHIPVVVHVTEITQPLGHSTSGSHERYKSKERLAWEKEYDCNLQFKNWILQQGIATTSELESIENGINTTVREAKTKAWKLHNAPILKAKEQLLAELQQTVKLTNNNPNVVLAIKNLSELDGFGYKELLEIARGLVSKFYFGKETTALQQWIKNLKKSLNPRFSSHLYTQDHYSQIANKIEVTYAENAPQVDGRVVLRDNFDALFAQHPDLLIFGEDVGKIGDVNQGLEGLQNKYGATRIADTGIRETTIIGQGIGMALRGLRPIAEIQYLDYVLYAIQTLSDDLASLSYRTHGKQIAPLIIRTRGHRLEGIWHSGSPMGGMLHLLRGIYILTPRNMTQAAAMYNSLLQIKQPAIVIESLNGYRLKETMPDNLGAFNMILGASEVLRSGTDLTMVSYGSTLRLVEAAAQRLQSLDIEAEVIDLQSLIPLDVNKSIAKSLAKTNRLMIIDEDVPGGASGYILQQLIEEQQIYPLLDSAPKLVSAKAHRPAYGTDGDYFSKPSVDDIFEAAYKMLHEVNPQHYPAIQF
;
A
#
# COMPACT_ATOMS: atom_id res chain seq x y z
N MET A 1 30.58 -34.40 -8.81
CA MET A 1 30.41 -34.30 -10.27
C MET A 1 29.36 -35.33 -10.70
N THR A 2 28.12 -34.94 -10.77
CA THR A 2 27.06 -35.71 -11.41
C THR A 2 26.44 -34.77 -12.43
N SER A 3 26.67 -35.08 -13.70
CA SER A 3 26.21 -34.40 -14.89
C SER A 3 24.65 -34.39 -14.87
N SER A 4 24.04 -33.28 -14.50
CA SER A 4 22.64 -33.03 -14.78
C SER A 4 22.51 -32.82 -16.29
N LYS A 5 21.92 -33.77 -16.98
CA LYS A 5 21.54 -33.64 -18.38
C LYS A 5 20.62 -32.41 -18.51
N GLU A 6 21.12 -31.38 -19.19
CA GLU A 6 20.29 -30.28 -19.71
C GLU A 6 19.23 -30.91 -20.66
N SER A 7 18.00 -30.99 -20.19
CA SER A 7 16.87 -31.23 -21.05
C SER A 7 16.44 -29.90 -21.68
N SER A 8 17.25 -29.40 -22.63
CA SER A 8 16.71 -28.47 -23.63
C SER A 8 15.71 -29.27 -24.45
N VAL A 9 14.41 -29.08 -24.21
CA VAL A 9 13.39 -29.59 -25.13
C VAL A 9 13.66 -28.89 -26.46
N LYS A 10 14.33 -29.61 -27.37
CA LYS A 10 14.47 -29.14 -28.77
C LYS A 10 13.07 -29.20 -29.35
N LEU A 11 12.43 -28.04 -29.51
CA LEU A 11 11.21 -27.95 -30.30
C LEU A 11 11.52 -28.45 -31.71
N ASP A 12 10.59 -29.24 -32.27
CA ASP A 12 10.64 -29.47 -33.71
C ASP A 12 10.27 -28.18 -34.46
N TYR A 13 10.50 -28.16 -35.78
CA TYR A 13 10.27 -26.94 -36.56
C TYR A 13 8.82 -26.47 -36.53
N GLU A 14 7.86 -27.38 -36.53
CA GLU A 14 6.42 -27.04 -36.49
C GLU A 14 6.02 -26.45 -35.14
N GLN A 15 6.52 -26.99 -34.04
CA GLN A 15 6.33 -26.45 -32.70
C GLN A 15 6.95 -25.05 -32.55
N PHE A 16 8.15 -24.86 -33.12
CA PHE A 16 8.81 -23.56 -33.15
C PHE A 16 8.00 -22.54 -33.97
N LYS A 17 7.56 -22.92 -35.18
CA LYS A 17 6.71 -22.07 -36.01
C LYS A 17 5.42 -21.67 -35.31
N ALA A 18 4.72 -22.64 -34.70
CA ALA A 18 3.49 -22.39 -33.96
C ALA A 18 3.71 -21.38 -32.84
N ARG A 19 4.77 -21.56 -32.06
CA ARG A 19 5.11 -20.65 -30.95
C ARG A 19 5.40 -19.24 -31.43
N VAL A 20 6.17 -19.07 -32.50
CA VAL A 20 6.46 -17.73 -33.06
C VAL A 20 5.18 -17.05 -33.54
N CYS A 21 4.25 -17.80 -34.16
CA CYS A 21 2.96 -17.26 -34.58
C CYS A 21 2.07 -16.89 -33.40
N GLU A 22 2.10 -17.65 -32.30
CA GLU A 22 1.42 -17.31 -31.05
C GLU A 22 2.00 -16.02 -30.43
N ASP A 23 3.32 -15.88 -30.41
CA ASP A 23 4.00 -14.67 -29.92
C ASP A 23 3.63 -13.45 -30.78
N TYR A 24 3.57 -13.60 -32.09
CA TYR A 24 3.14 -12.52 -32.99
C TYR A 24 1.67 -12.15 -32.76
N THR A 25 0.82 -13.16 -32.58
CA THR A 25 -0.60 -12.98 -32.25
C THR A 25 -0.77 -12.16 -30.96
N LEU A 26 -0.01 -12.50 -29.92
CA LEU A 26 -0.02 -11.76 -28.64
C LEU A 26 0.48 -10.32 -28.79
N ALA A 27 1.60 -10.11 -29.48
CA ALA A 27 2.17 -8.79 -29.71
C ALA A 27 1.19 -7.88 -30.47
N PHE A 28 0.59 -8.39 -31.55
CA PHE A 28 -0.38 -7.65 -32.35
C PHE A 28 -1.67 -7.37 -31.56
N LYS A 29 -2.17 -8.34 -30.80
CA LYS A 29 -3.35 -8.20 -29.92
C LYS A 29 -3.15 -7.07 -28.91
N SER A 30 -2.04 -7.06 -28.20
CA SER A 30 -1.72 -6.01 -27.22
C SER A 30 -1.68 -4.63 -27.87
N ARG A 31 -1.05 -4.50 -29.04
CA ARG A 31 -1.02 -3.26 -29.80
C ARG A 31 -2.42 -2.82 -30.27
N ALA A 32 -3.24 -3.73 -30.78
CA ALA A 32 -4.59 -3.44 -31.22
C ALA A 32 -5.48 -2.93 -30.06
N CYS A 33 -5.33 -3.53 -28.88
CA CYS A 33 -5.98 -3.05 -27.66
C CYS A 33 -5.53 -1.64 -27.29
N SER A 34 -4.23 -1.33 -27.34
CA SER A 34 -3.68 0.00 -27.04
C SER A 34 -4.23 1.07 -28.00
N LEU A 35 -4.23 0.77 -29.31
CA LEU A 35 -4.75 1.69 -30.33
C LEU A 35 -6.25 2.00 -30.14
N LEU A 36 -7.05 0.96 -29.92
CA LEU A 36 -8.49 1.13 -29.73
C LEU A 36 -8.81 1.74 -28.36
N GLY A 37 -8.07 1.36 -27.30
CA GLY A 37 -8.19 1.93 -25.98
C GLY A 37 -7.91 3.44 -25.95
N ARG A 38 -6.84 3.88 -26.64
CA ARG A 38 -6.56 5.31 -26.80
C ARG A 38 -7.72 6.05 -27.45
N ARG A 39 -8.31 5.45 -28.49
CA ARG A 39 -9.48 6.04 -29.18
C ARG A 39 -10.69 6.16 -28.28
N GLU A 40 -11.00 5.13 -27.45
CA GLU A 40 -12.13 5.17 -26.51
C GLU A 40 -11.93 6.26 -25.44
N VAL A 41 -10.70 6.47 -24.94
CA VAL A 41 -10.39 7.58 -24.03
C VAL A 41 -10.57 8.94 -24.70
N LEU A 42 -10.07 9.12 -25.93
CA LEU A 42 -10.22 10.37 -26.67
C LEU A 42 -11.70 10.68 -27.05
N LEU A 43 -12.55 9.66 -27.09
CA LEU A 43 -14.00 9.79 -27.24
C LEU A 43 -14.74 10.08 -25.90
N GLY A 44 -14.01 10.26 -24.81
CA GLY A 44 -14.57 10.58 -23.48
C GLY A 44 -15.18 9.40 -22.72
N LYS A 45 -14.97 8.15 -23.17
CA LYS A 45 -15.50 6.95 -22.49
C LYS A 45 -14.60 6.44 -21.37
N GLY A 46 -13.38 6.91 -21.30
CA GLY A 46 -12.42 6.71 -20.21
C GLY A 46 -11.77 8.04 -19.86
N SER A 47 -11.41 8.23 -18.58
CA SER A 47 -10.87 9.51 -18.10
C SER A 47 -9.42 9.72 -18.49
N PHE A 48 -8.64 8.64 -18.57
CA PHE A 48 -7.20 8.68 -18.85
C PHE A 48 -6.73 7.36 -19.48
N GLY A 49 -5.74 7.43 -20.36
CA GLY A 49 -5.14 6.25 -20.99
C GLY A 49 -3.62 6.32 -21.03
N ILE A 50 -3.02 5.24 -20.56
CA ILE A 50 -1.60 4.96 -20.64
C ILE A 50 -1.44 3.50 -21.04
N PHE A 51 -0.60 3.21 -22.04
CA PHE A 51 -0.59 1.90 -22.69
C PHE A 51 0.82 1.34 -22.82
N GLY A 52 0.91 0.02 -23.04
CA GLY A 52 2.15 -0.73 -23.14
C GLY A 52 2.73 -0.81 -24.57
N ASP A 53 2.24 0.02 -25.49
CA ASP A 53 2.70 0.03 -26.89
C ASP A 53 4.20 0.31 -27.03
N GLY A 54 4.85 -0.41 -27.95
CA GLY A 54 6.29 -0.36 -28.17
C GLY A 54 7.13 -1.24 -27.24
N LYS A 55 6.49 -1.93 -26.31
CA LYS A 55 7.15 -2.78 -25.28
C LYS A 55 6.68 -4.25 -25.37
N GLU A 56 6.03 -4.62 -26.46
CA GLU A 56 5.40 -5.93 -26.61
C GLU A 56 6.44 -7.07 -26.61
N LEU A 57 7.53 -6.94 -27.39
CA LEU A 57 8.51 -8.02 -27.54
C LEU A 57 9.21 -8.42 -26.24
N PRO A 58 9.83 -7.51 -25.47
CA PRO A 58 10.47 -7.91 -24.23
C PRO A 58 9.49 -8.52 -23.22
N GLN A 59 8.23 -8.06 -23.19
CA GLN A 59 7.22 -8.60 -22.29
C GLN A 59 6.74 -10.00 -22.69
N LEU A 60 6.54 -10.25 -23.97
CA LEU A 60 6.18 -11.60 -24.43
C LEU A 60 7.33 -12.58 -24.21
N VAL A 61 8.59 -12.13 -24.34
CA VAL A 61 9.75 -13.00 -24.08
C VAL A 61 9.85 -13.35 -22.59
N ILE A 62 9.54 -12.42 -21.66
CA ILE A 62 9.47 -12.74 -20.24
C ILE A 62 8.48 -13.89 -19.99
N ASN A 63 7.35 -13.95 -20.71
CA ASN A 63 6.36 -15.01 -20.53
C ASN A 63 6.90 -16.42 -20.76
N HIS A 64 7.93 -16.58 -21.59
CA HIS A 64 8.57 -17.87 -21.82
C HIS A 64 9.33 -18.41 -20.62
N PHE A 65 9.76 -17.53 -19.71
CA PHE A 65 10.61 -17.87 -18.57
C PHE A 65 9.91 -17.64 -17.22
N PHE A 66 8.70 -17.09 -17.23
CA PHE A 66 7.90 -16.85 -16.03
C PHE A 66 7.19 -18.16 -15.61
N GLU A 67 7.61 -18.74 -14.49
CA GLU A 67 7.15 -20.03 -13.98
C GLU A 67 6.08 -19.86 -12.88
N PRO A 68 5.28 -20.91 -12.58
CA PRO A 68 4.44 -20.93 -11.37
C PRO A 68 5.28 -20.71 -10.11
N GLY A 69 4.79 -19.86 -9.22
CA GLY A 69 5.50 -19.41 -8.03
C GLY A 69 6.20 -18.06 -8.21
N ASP A 70 6.62 -17.70 -9.44
CA ASP A 70 7.24 -16.42 -9.72
C ASP A 70 6.31 -15.24 -9.38
N PHE A 71 6.91 -14.11 -9.05
CA PHE A 71 6.22 -12.86 -8.79
C PHE A 71 6.64 -11.79 -9.78
N ARG A 72 5.68 -10.91 -10.13
CA ARG A 72 5.98 -9.66 -10.84
C ARG A 72 5.80 -8.48 -9.89
N SER A 73 6.74 -7.55 -9.90
CA SER A 73 6.60 -6.19 -9.39
C SER A 73 6.91 -5.23 -10.54
N GLY A 74 5.86 -4.82 -11.24
CA GLY A 74 5.96 -4.04 -12.47
C GLY A 74 5.24 -2.71 -12.40
N TYR A 75 4.93 -2.17 -13.57
CA TYR A 75 4.25 -0.90 -13.69
C TYR A 75 3.21 -0.92 -14.82
N TYR A 76 2.50 0.17 -14.99
CA TYR A 76 1.31 0.32 -15.84
C TYR A 76 1.50 0.00 -17.35
N ARG A 77 2.71 -0.29 -17.84
CA ARG A 77 2.94 -0.67 -19.24
C ARG A 77 3.06 -2.17 -19.49
N ASP A 78 2.93 -3.02 -18.46
CA ASP A 78 3.14 -4.47 -18.56
C ASP A 78 1.95 -5.25 -19.17
N GLN A 79 1.16 -4.59 -19.97
CA GLN A 79 -0.05 -5.08 -20.58
C GLN A 79 0.14 -6.42 -21.33
N THR A 80 1.19 -6.51 -22.17
CA THR A 80 1.46 -7.70 -23.00
C THR A 80 1.82 -8.91 -22.13
N LEU A 81 2.57 -8.69 -21.05
CA LEU A 81 2.92 -9.74 -20.09
C LEU A 81 1.66 -10.38 -19.47
N LEU A 82 0.72 -9.55 -19.00
CA LEU A 82 -0.52 -10.02 -18.37
C LEU A 82 -1.45 -10.71 -19.36
N MET A 83 -1.52 -10.20 -20.61
CA MET A 83 -2.29 -10.82 -21.70
C MET A 83 -1.72 -12.20 -22.07
N GLY A 84 -0.40 -12.33 -22.17
CA GLY A 84 0.28 -13.59 -22.48
C GLY A 84 0.11 -14.66 -21.39
N GLN A 85 -0.16 -14.26 -20.16
CA GLN A 85 -0.43 -15.18 -19.06
C GLN A 85 -1.92 -15.45 -18.84
N GLY A 86 -2.80 -14.84 -19.65
CA GLY A 86 -4.24 -15.06 -19.58
C GLY A 86 -4.96 -14.30 -18.45
N PHE A 87 -4.28 -13.41 -17.72
CA PHE A 87 -4.90 -12.62 -16.66
C PHE A 87 -5.63 -11.39 -17.18
N LEU A 88 -5.26 -10.86 -18.34
CA LEU A 88 -5.87 -9.71 -18.97
C LEU A 88 -6.44 -10.11 -20.33
N SER A 89 -7.73 -10.39 -20.40
CA SER A 89 -8.43 -10.53 -21.69
C SER A 89 -8.67 -9.17 -22.33
N GLU A 90 -8.99 -9.16 -23.62
CA GLU A 90 -9.35 -7.95 -24.37
C GLU A 90 -10.57 -7.27 -23.73
N GLU A 91 -11.55 -8.04 -23.28
CA GLU A 91 -12.74 -7.52 -22.60
C GLU A 91 -12.39 -6.87 -21.25
N ALA A 92 -11.57 -7.55 -20.41
CA ALA A 92 -11.09 -7.02 -19.13
C ALA A 92 -10.27 -5.73 -19.31
N PHE A 93 -9.48 -5.63 -20.39
CA PHE A 93 -8.75 -4.42 -20.74
C PHE A 93 -9.69 -3.21 -20.94
N PHE A 94 -10.80 -3.39 -21.66
CA PHE A 94 -11.76 -2.30 -21.86
C PHE A 94 -12.57 -2.02 -20.60
N HIS A 95 -12.91 -3.01 -19.78
CA HIS A 95 -13.53 -2.78 -18.47
C HIS A 95 -12.66 -1.92 -17.55
N ALA A 96 -11.33 -2.11 -17.57
CA ALA A 96 -10.39 -1.28 -16.82
C ALA A 96 -10.38 0.17 -17.34
N ILE A 97 -10.44 0.39 -18.68
CA ILE A 97 -10.54 1.74 -19.26
C ILE A 97 -11.83 2.45 -18.84
N TYR A 98 -12.96 1.73 -18.79
CA TYR A 98 -14.26 2.27 -18.40
C TYR A 98 -14.44 2.37 -16.88
N ALA A 99 -13.45 1.97 -16.07
CA ALA A 99 -13.51 1.90 -14.62
C ALA A 99 -14.77 1.15 -14.13
N ASN A 100 -15.02 -0.04 -14.70
CA ASN A 100 -16.23 -0.81 -14.40
C ASN A 100 -16.17 -1.39 -12.99
N THR A 101 -17.10 -0.97 -12.12
CA THR A 101 -17.19 -1.37 -10.70
C THR A 101 -18.15 -2.52 -10.44
N GLU A 102 -18.76 -3.11 -11.48
CA GLU A 102 -19.63 -4.28 -11.29
C GLU A 102 -18.80 -5.47 -10.77
N PRO A 103 -19.29 -6.19 -9.74
CA PRO A 103 -18.56 -7.26 -9.10
C PRO A 103 -18.12 -8.35 -10.09
N GLY A 104 -16.84 -8.71 -10.07
CA GLY A 104 -16.27 -9.78 -10.89
C GLY A 104 -16.01 -9.43 -12.37
N VAL A 105 -16.32 -8.21 -12.81
CA VAL A 105 -16.22 -7.80 -14.23
C VAL A 105 -14.82 -7.26 -14.55
N GLU A 106 -14.31 -6.33 -13.76
CA GLU A 106 -12.94 -5.84 -13.85
C GLU A 106 -12.08 -6.61 -12.82
N PRO A 107 -11.18 -7.51 -13.27
CA PRO A 107 -10.52 -8.46 -12.36
C PRO A 107 -9.40 -7.84 -11.52
N MET A 108 -8.80 -6.72 -11.95
CA MET A 108 -7.61 -6.15 -11.34
C MET A 108 -7.95 -5.32 -10.09
N SER A 109 -8.65 -4.21 -10.24
CA SER A 109 -8.94 -3.25 -9.18
C SER A 109 -10.42 -3.14 -8.82
N SER A 110 -11.30 -3.86 -9.52
CA SER A 110 -12.76 -3.65 -9.48
C SER A 110 -13.14 -2.20 -9.83
N GLY A 111 -12.46 -1.62 -10.81
CA GLY A 111 -12.70 -0.26 -11.31
C GLY A 111 -12.16 0.87 -10.41
N ARG A 112 -11.36 0.56 -9.38
CA ARG A 112 -10.82 1.57 -8.43
C ARG A 112 -9.57 2.29 -8.93
N GLN A 113 -8.83 1.68 -9.85
CA GLN A 113 -7.64 2.26 -10.46
C GLN A 113 -7.91 2.59 -11.92
N MET A 114 -7.12 3.51 -12.48
CA MET A 114 -7.14 3.73 -13.93
C MET A 114 -6.62 2.50 -14.69
N GLY A 115 -7.03 2.34 -15.93
CA GLY A 115 -6.56 1.25 -16.80
C GLY A 115 -5.02 1.21 -16.87
N GLY A 116 -4.46 0.01 -16.97
CA GLY A 116 -3.03 -0.23 -16.98
C GLY A 116 -2.43 -0.56 -15.59
N HIS A 117 -3.22 -0.65 -14.54
CA HIS A 117 -2.76 -1.09 -13.22
C HIS A 117 -3.17 -2.54 -12.98
N PHE A 118 -2.18 -3.42 -12.94
CA PHE A 118 -2.37 -4.86 -12.95
C PHE A 118 -2.06 -5.49 -11.61
N MET A 119 -2.74 -6.61 -11.31
CA MET A 119 -2.44 -7.48 -10.17
C MET A 119 -3.14 -8.84 -10.34
N THR A 120 -2.76 -9.84 -9.52
CA THR A 120 -3.53 -11.07 -9.32
C THR A 120 -3.93 -11.22 -7.86
N PRO A 121 -5.05 -11.89 -7.53
CA PRO A 121 -5.38 -12.20 -6.14
C PRO A 121 -4.29 -13.04 -5.49
N LEU A 122 -3.92 -12.71 -4.24
CA LEU A 122 -3.02 -13.50 -3.39
C LEU A 122 -3.77 -14.17 -2.25
N ILE A 123 -4.98 -13.67 -1.94
CA ILE A 123 -5.89 -14.25 -0.96
C ILE A 123 -7.28 -14.47 -1.59
N ASP A 124 -8.04 -15.39 -1.03
CA ASP A 124 -9.44 -15.62 -1.40
C ASP A 124 -10.38 -14.60 -0.71
N THR A 125 -11.68 -14.71 -0.98
CA THR A 125 -12.71 -13.82 -0.41
C THR A 125 -12.89 -13.98 1.11
N ASN A 126 -12.34 -15.04 1.70
CA ASN A 126 -12.37 -15.30 3.13
C ASN A 126 -11.06 -14.86 3.82
N GLY A 127 -10.10 -14.33 3.07
CA GLY A 127 -8.80 -13.89 3.57
C GLY A 127 -7.75 -15.01 3.69
N TYR A 128 -8.00 -16.22 3.19
CA TYR A 128 -6.99 -17.28 3.16
C TYR A 128 -6.03 -17.10 1.98
N TRP A 129 -4.75 -17.37 2.24
CA TRP A 129 -3.75 -17.37 1.18
C TRP A 129 -4.06 -18.41 0.10
N LEU A 130 -3.95 -18.01 -1.15
CA LEU A 130 -3.97 -18.89 -2.30
C LEU A 130 -2.65 -19.69 -2.39
N PRO A 131 -2.62 -20.84 -3.10
CA PRO A 131 -1.39 -21.65 -3.24
C PRO A 131 -0.40 -20.97 -4.17
N LEU A 132 0.31 -19.94 -3.64
CA LEU A 132 1.15 -19.02 -4.42
C LEU A 132 2.26 -19.74 -5.19
N SER A 133 2.77 -20.87 -4.69
CA SER A 133 3.76 -21.70 -5.38
C SER A 133 3.26 -22.33 -6.68
N LYS A 134 1.93 -22.38 -6.89
CA LYS A 134 1.28 -22.99 -8.06
C LYS A 134 0.76 -21.94 -9.04
N LEU A 135 0.79 -20.68 -8.68
CA LEU A 135 0.23 -19.56 -9.43
C LEU A 135 1.33 -18.69 -10.01
N LYS A 136 1.05 -18.02 -11.10
CA LYS A 136 1.82 -16.86 -11.56
C LYS A 136 1.31 -15.64 -10.82
N ASN A 137 2.15 -14.96 -10.06
CA ASN A 137 1.72 -13.94 -9.10
C ASN A 137 2.14 -12.54 -9.55
N HIS A 138 1.22 -11.58 -9.43
CA HIS A 138 1.47 -10.19 -9.76
C HIS A 138 1.09 -9.29 -8.59
N SER A 139 2.09 -8.65 -7.97
CA SER A 139 1.82 -7.64 -6.96
C SER A 139 1.20 -6.39 -7.60
N ALA A 140 0.27 -5.75 -6.89
CA ALA A 140 -0.52 -4.64 -7.43
C ALA A 140 0.34 -3.45 -7.86
N ASP A 141 0.15 -2.97 -9.10
CA ASP A 141 0.92 -1.86 -9.65
C ASP A 141 0.72 -0.55 -8.90
N LEU A 142 1.72 0.32 -9.05
CA LEU A 142 1.77 1.67 -8.49
C LEU A 142 1.99 2.68 -9.62
N SER A 143 1.34 3.84 -9.52
CA SER A 143 1.53 4.94 -10.46
C SER A 143 2.78 5.79 -10.21
N PRO A 144 3.16 6.09 -8.94
CA PRO A 144 4.36 6.88 -8.68
C PRO A 144 5.61 6.21 -9.24
N THR A 145 6.49 7.03 -9.81
CA THR A 145 7.72 6.58 -10.47
C THR A 145 8.62 5.78 -9.53
N ALA A 146 9.07 4.60 -9.97
CA ALA A 146 9.91 3.67 -9.23
C ALA A 146 9.33 3.13 -7.90
N ALA A 147 8.08 3.45 -7.55
CA ALA A 147 7.48 3.04 -6.27
C ALA A 147 7.38 1.51 -6.09
N GLN A 148 7.39 0.74 -7.18
CA GLN A 148 7.44 -0.73 -7.15
C GLN A 148 8.81 -1.30 -6.77
N MET A 149 9.88 -0.51 -6.86
CA MET A 149 11.25 -0.99 -6.67
C MET A 149 11.53 -1.50 -5.24
N PRO A 150 11.19 -0.77 -4.17
CA PRO A 150 11.44 -1.23 -2.81
C PRO A 150 10.76 -2.57 -2.50
N ARG A 151 9.52 -2.76 -2.92
CA ARG A 151 8.76 -4.00 -2.72
C ARG A 151 9.35 -5.19 -3.50
N MET A 152 9.89 -4.93 -4.68
CA MET A 152 10.54 -5.92 -5.52
C MET A 152 11.68 -6.64 -4.80
N LEU A 153 12.46 -5.91 -4.00
CA LEU A 153 13.52 -6.45 -3.17
C LEU A 153 12.99 -7.51 -2.19
N GLY A 154 11.90 -7.21 -1.50
CA GLY A 154 11.30 -8.13 -0.52
C GLY A 154 10.67 -9.36 -1.16
N LEU A 155 10.02 -9.20 -2.32
CA LEU A 155 9.49 -10.33 -3.10
C LEU A 155 10.61 -11.30 -3.52
N ALA A 156 11.76 -10.77 -3.95
CA ALA A 156 12.92 -11.59 -4.30
C ALA A 156 13.58 -12.22 -3.07
N GLN A 157 13.73 -11.46 -1.98
CA GLN A 157 14.35 -11.96 -0.75
C GLN A 157 13.54 -13.08 -0.10
N ALA A 158 12.21 -13.05 -0.21
CA ALA A 158 11.38 -14.14 0.29
C ALA A 158 11.78 -15.50 -0.32
N SER A 159 12.13 -15.56 -1.60
CA SER A 159 12.64 -16.80 -2.22
C SER A 159 13.93 -17.28 -1.55
N LYS A 160 14.85 -16.37 -1.24
CA LYS A 160 16.07 -16.71 -0.50
C LYS A 160 15.75 -17.27 0.89
N ILE A 161 14.83 -16.63 1.61
CA ILE A 161 14.38 -17.08 2.94
C ILE A 161 13.75 -18.46 2.87
N TYR A 162 12.85 -18.73 1.91
CA TYR A 162 12.26 -20.06 1.69
C TYR A 162 13.28 -21.12 1.28
N ARG A 163 14.40 -20.73 0.68
CA ARG A 163 15.52 -21.67 0.37
C ARG A 163 16.36 -22.01 1.61
N GLU A 164 16.55 -21.03 2.50
CA GLU A 164 17.40 -21.17 3.68
C GLU A 164 16.66 -21.75 4.89
N LEU A 165 15.34 -21.49 5.01
CA LEU A 165 14.52 -21.90 6.14
C LEU A 165 13.50 -22.97 5.76
N SER A 166 13.44 -24.04 6.56
CA SER A 166 12.38 -25.06 6.47
C SER A 166 11.14 -24.57 7.20
N LEU A 167 10.29 -23.81 6.50
CA LEU A 167 9.08 -23.25 7.10
C LEU A 167 7.89 -24.21 7.02
N PRO A 168 7.03 -24.30 8.07
CA PRO A 168 5.78 -25.01 8.01
C PRO A 168 4.92 -24.50 6.85
N ASN A 169 4.33 -25.38 6.07
CA ASN A 169 3.55 -25.03 4.86
C ASN A 169 4.34 -24.20 3.81
N GLY A 170 5.67 -24.18 3.87
CA GLY A 170 6.50 -23.43 2.93
C GLY A 170 6.20 -23.76 1.46
N ASN A 171 5.84 -25.00 1.16
CA ASN A 171 5.46 -25.47 -0.18
C ASN A 171 4.15 -24.83 -0.73
N HIS A 172 3.32 -24.24 0.13
CA HIS A 172 2.15 -23.45 -0.27
C HIS A 172 2.58 -22.10 -0.91
N PHE A 173 3.69 -21.54 -0.46
CA PHE A 173 4.17 -20.22 -0.82
C PHE A 173 5.35 -20.24 -1.80
N SER A 174 6.14 -21.31 -1.80
CA SER A 174 7.41 -21.38 -2.53
C SER A 174 7.76 -22.79 -3.01
N ASN A 175 8.45 -22.91 -4.12
CA ASN A 175 9.05 -24.11 -4.65
C ASN A 175 10.55 -24.15 -4.28
N ASN A 176 10.84 -24.28 -2.98
CA ASN A 176 12.20 -24.28 -2.43
C ASN A 176 13.03 -23.02 -2.75
N GLY A 177 12.36 -21.86 -2.83
CA GLY A 177 13.02 -20.58 -3.11
C GLY A 177 13.56 -20.45 -4.55
N ASN A 178 13.00 -21.18 -5.50
CA ASN A 178 13.40 -21.10 -6.91
C ASN A 178 12.69 -19.97 -7.68
N GLU A 179 11.74 -19.28 -7.06
CA GLU A 179 10.96 -18.22 -7.70
C GLU A 179 11.81 -16.99 -7.96
N ILE A 180 11.58 -16.39 -9.12
CA ILE A 180 12.14 -15.09 -9.53
C ILE A 180 11.13 -14.00 -9.22
N CYS A 181 11.61 -12.84 -8.75
CA CYS A 181 10.87 -11.59 -8.85
C CYS A 181 11.22 -10.89 -10.17
N TRP A 182 10.24 -10.82 -11.07
CA TRP A 182 10.35 -10.12 -12.34
C TRP A 182 9.95 -8.66 -12.15
N GLY A 183 10.89 -7.76 -12.40
CA GLY A 183 10.69 -6.33 -12.30
C GLY A 183 10.66 -5.64 -13.65
N THR A 184 9.89 -4.56 -13.76
CA THR A 184 9.87 -3.70 -14.93
C THR A 184 9.85 -2.22 -14.53
N ILE A 185 10.58 -1.37 -15.24
CA ILE A 185 10.68 0.06 -14.99
C ILE A 185 11.03 0.81 -16.29
N GLY A 186 10.55 2.05 -16.43
CA GLY A 186 10.99 2.93 -17.51
C GLY A 186 12.34 3.59 -17.19
N ASN A 187 13.13 3.91 -18.22
CA ASN A 187 14.44 4.57 -18.10
C ASN A 187 14.41 5.83 -17.24
N ALA A 188 13.45 6.72 -17.43
CA ALA A 188 13.35 7.96 -16.66
C ALA A 188 13.16 7.73 -15.17
N SER A 189 12.44 6.69 -14.80
CA SER A 189 12.20 6.34 -13.40
C SER A 189 13.45 5.85 -12.67
N THR A 190 14.53 5.51 -13.39
CA THR A 190 15.82 5.14 -12.79
C THR A 190 16.54 6.32 -12.13
N ALA A 191 16.08 7.56 -12.34
CA ALA A 191 16.59 8.74 -11.65
C ALA A 191 16.13 8.86 -10.19
N GLU A 192 15.10 8.09 -9.78
CA GLU A 192 14.60 8.09 -8.42
C GLU A 192 15.58 7.41 -7.44
N GLY A 193 15.74 7.97 -6.23
CA GLY A 193 16.67 7.43 -5.22
C GLY A 193 16.38 5.97 -4.84
N GLN A 194 15.11 5.60 -4.73
CA GLN A 194 14.68 4.23 -4.41
C GLN A 194 15.08 3.18 -5.46
N PHE A 195 15.35 3.58 -6.71
CA PHE A 195 15.94 2.70 -7.71
C PHE A 195 17.35 2.27 -7.28
N PHE A 196 18.23 3.23 -6.95
CA PHE A 196 19.61 2.94 -6.54
C PHE A 196 19.67 2.21 -5.20
N GLU A 197 18.82 2.57 -4.23
CA GLU A 197 18.72 1.82 -2.96
C GLU A 197 18.39 0.33 -3.23
N THR A 198 17.41 0.06 -4.10
CA THR A 198 16.99 -1.31 -4.44
C THR A 198 18.10 -2.08 -5.15
N ILE A 199 18.79 -1.47 -6.14
CA ILE A 199 19.89 -2.13 -6.86
C ILE A 199 21.04 -2.46 -5.91
N ASN A 200 21.45 -1.51 -5.08
CA ASN A 200 22.49 -1.72 -4.09
C ASN A 200 22.11 -2.86 -3.11
N ALA A 201 20.91 -2.80 -2.56
CA ALA A 201 20.44 -3.82 -1.62
C ALA A 201 20.31 -5.21 -2.28
N ALA A 202 19.87 -5.29 -3.54
CA ALA A 202 19.79 -6.55 -4.27
C ALA A 202 21.20 -7.17 -4.48
N GLY A 203 22.19 -6.34 -4.82
CA GLY A 203 23.58 -6.75 -4.97
C GLY A 203 24.19 -7.27 -3.64
N VAL A 204 23.91 -6.59 -2.52
CA VAL A 204 24.37 -7.01 -1.18
C VAL A 204 23.67 -8.30 -0.73
N LEU A 205 22.36 -8.40 -0.91
CA LEU A 205 21.56 -9.52 -0.43
C LEU A 205 21.68 -10.77 -1.32
N GLN A 206 22.07 -10.61 -2.58
CA GLN A 206 22.10 -11.70 -3.56
C GLN A 206 20.75 -12.43 -3.61
N VAL A 207 19.78 -11.83 -4.32
CA VAL A 207 18.39 -12.28 -4.38
C VAL A 207 17.97 -12.55 -5.83
N PRO A 208 17.02 -13.47 -6.09
CA PRO A 208 16.58 -13.83 -7.43
C PRO A 208 15.66 -12.74 -8.03
N LEU A 209 16.26 -11.64 -8.44
CA LEU A 209 15.62 -10.49 -9.09
C LEU A 209 16.04 -10.41 -10.55
N VAL A 210 15.08 -10.27 -11.47
CA VAL A 210 15.33 -9.88 -12.88
C VAL A 210 14.59 -8.60 -13.15
N LEU A 211 15.32 -7.49 -13.30
CA LEU A 211 14.78 -6.17 -13.56
C LEU A 211 14.97 -5.78 -15.02
N SER A 212 13.87 -5.52 -15.74
CA SER A 212 13.87 -4.98 -17.10
C SER A 212 13.74 -3.47 -17.07
N ILE A 213 14.71 -2.74 -17.63
CA ILE A 213 14.64 -1.29 -17.81
C ILE A 213 14.29 -1.03 -19.27
N TYR A 214 13.09 -0.48 -19.52
CA TYR A 214 12.61 -0.14 -20.87
C TYR A 214 13.05 1.27 -21.23
N ASP A 215 14.00 1.38 -22.17
CA ASP A 215 14.62 2.64 -22.54
C ASP A 215 14.18 3.11 -23.94
N ASP A 216 13.30 4.11 -23.97
CA ASP A 216 12.84 4.80 -25.17
C ASP A 216 13.47 6.20 -25.33
N ASP A 217 14.58 6.47 -24.65
CA ASP A 217 15.34 7.73 -24.59
C ASP A 217 14.62 8.91 -23.92
N TYR A 218 13.38 8.75 -23.47
CA TYR A 218 12.60 9.88 -22.95
C TYR A 218 11.91 9.59 -21.62
N GLY A 219 11.80 10.61 -20.77
CA GLY A 219 10.88 10.67 -19.63
C GLY A 219 9.80 11.70 -19.93
N ILE A 220 8.65 11.27 -20.48
CA ILE A 220 7.65 12.13 -21.11
C ILE A 220 8.29 12.93 -22.24
N SER A 221 8.80 14.14 -21.98
CA SER A 221 9.44 15.04 -22.96
C SER A 221 10.94 15.25 -22.73
N VAL A 222 11.47 14.80 -21.59
CA VAL A 222 12.88 14.99 -21.20
C VAL A 222 13.73 13.86 -21.75
N HIS A 223 14.76 14.20 -22.51
CA HIS A 223 15.66 13.22 -23.12
C HIS A 223 16.66 12.67 -22.10
N ASN A 224 17.10 11.40 -22.28
CA ASN A 224 18.07 10.70 -21.42
C ASN A 224 19.32 11.51 -21.06
N LYS A 225 19.86 12.29 -22.01
CA LYS A 225 21.05 13.14 -21.78
C LYS A 225 20.87 14.17 -20.65
N ASP A 226 19.62 14.55 -20.36
CA ASP A 226 19.28 15.58 -19.38
C ASP A 226 18.85 14.97 -18.02
N GLN A 227 18.73 13.63 -17.93
CA GLN A 227 18.26 12.93 -16.72
C GLN A 227 19.14 11.75 -16.28
N ILE A 228 19.96 11.18 -17.15
CA ILE A 228 20.80 10.02 -16.83
C ILE A 228 22.26 10.36 -17.14
N THR A 229 23.11 10.29 -16.13
CA THR A 229 24.57 10.47 -16.30
C THR A 229 25.08 9.50 -17.36
N LYS A 230 26.01 9.94 -18.24
CA LYS A 230 26.50 9.20 -19.42
C LYS A 230 25.42 8.86 -20.46
N GLY A 231 24.17 9.33 -20.31
CA GLY A 231 23.05 9.05 -21.20
C GLY A 231 22.64 7.57 -21.29
N SER A 232 23.07 6.72 -20.35
CA SER A 232 22.80 5.28 -20.36
C SER A 232 22.87 4.71 -18.95
N ILE A 233 21.78 4.10 -18.47
CA ILE A 233 21.72 3.54 -17.13
C ILE A 233 22.65 2.33 -16.95
N SER A 234 22.84 1.47 -17.97
CA SER A 234 23.79 0.36 -17.88
C SER A 234 25.22 0.85 -17.68
N LYS A 235 25.62 1.97 -18.32
CA LYS A 235 26.93 2.60 -18.09
C LYS A 235 27.06 3.24 -16.69
N VAL A 236 25.97 3.73 -16.11
CA VAL A 236 25.96 4.22 -14.72
C VAL A 236 26.17 3.07 -13.76
N LEU A 237 25.55 1.92 -14.03
CA LEU A 237 25.57 0.75 -13.17
C LEU A 237 26.83 -0.13 -13.32
N GLU A 238 27.80 0.21 -14.19
CA GLU A 238 29.02 -0.58 -14.39
C GLU A 238 29.74 -0.94 -13.07
N GLY A 239 29.71 -0.06 -12.08
CA GLY A 239 30.30 -0.31 -10.76
C GLY A 239 29.56 -1.33 -9.89
N PHE A 240 28.35 -1.73 -10.27
CA PHE A 240 27.57 -2.78 -9.60
C PHE A 240 27.73 -4.14 -10.26
N GLN A 241 28.42 -4.21 -11.43
CA GLN A 241 28.59 -5.46 -12.16
C GLN A 241 29.35 -6.48 -11.30
N GLN A 242 28.77 -7.69 -11.17
CA GLN A 242 29.48 -8.79 -10.53
C GLN A 242 30.78 -9.17 -11.27
N THR A 243 31.75 -9.65 -10.52
CA THR A 243 33.02 -10.18 -11.05
C THR A 243 33.25 -11.62 -10.56
N ALA A 244 34.30 -12.24 -11.02
CA ALA A 244 34.69 -13.58 -10.54
C ALA A 244 35.07 -13.58 -9.03
N GLN A 245 35.41 -12.42 -8.48
CA GLN A 245 35.91 -12.24 -7.09
C GLN A 245 34.90 -11.56 -6.19
N GLU A 246 33.97 -10.76 -6.74
CA GLU A 246 33.07 -9.91 -5.97
C GLU A 246 31.61 -10.14 -6.40
N ALA A 247 30.75 -10.31 -5.40
CA ALA A 247 29.31 -10.37 -5.62
C ALA A 247 28.79 -9.00 -6.11
N GLY A 248 27.77 -9.03 -6.93
CA GLY A 248 27.17 -7.81 -7.50
C GLY A 248 25.89 -8.13 -8.25
N VAL A 249 25.64 -7.37 -9.30
CA VAL A 249 24.46 -7.49 -10.18
C VAL A 249 24.95 -7.84 -11.59
N GLU A 250 24.32 -8.79 -12.25
CA GLU A 250 24.58 -9.04 -13.69
C GLU A 250 23.86 -8.00 -14.54
N ILE A 251 24.58 -7.33 -15.45
CA ILE A 251 24.03 -6.26 -16.30
C ILE A 251 24.10 -6.70 -17.76
N ILE A 252 22.94 -6.76 -18.40
CA ILE A 252 22.77 -7.18 -19.79
C ILE A 252 22.15 -6.03 -20.58
N SER A 253 22.74 -5.64 -21.71
CA SER A 253 22.13 -4.70 -22.67
C SER A 253 21.62 -5.45 -23.90
N VAL A 254 20.37 -5.17 -24.32
CA VAL A 254 19.74 -5.81 -25.47
C VAL A 254 18.79 -4.84 -26.18
N LYS A 255 18.69 -4.93 -27.51
CA LYS A 255 17.75 -4.10 -28.29
C LYS A 255 16.33 -4.63 -28.19
N GLY A 256 15.35 -3.75 -27.94
CA GLY A 256 13.96 -4.11 -27.68
C GLY A 256 13.19 -4.63 -28.89
N TRP A 257 13.71 -4.45 -30.08
CA TRP A 257 13.14 -4.95 -31.34
C TRP A 257 13.77 -6.26 -31.85
N ASP A 258 14.88 -6.73 -31.25
CA ASP A 258 15.57 -7.98 -31.65
C ASP A 258 15.03 -9.17 -30.84
N TYR A 259 14.03 -9.86 -31.41
CA TYR A 259 13.37 -11.01 -30.79
C TYR A 259 14.36 -12.10 -30.35
N THR A 260 15.32 -12.45 -31.20
CA THR A 260 16.27 -13.56 -30.92
C THR A 260 17.27 -13.17 -29.85
N ALA A 261 17.74 -11.94 -29.83
CA ALA A 261 18.62 -11.43 -28.78
C ALA A 261 17.89 -11.35 -27.43
N LEU A 262 16.63 -10.92 -27.42
CA LEU A 262 15.78 -10.90 -26.21
C LEU A 262 15.60 -12.30 -25.62
N ILE A 263 15.30 -13.33 -26.43
CA ILE A 263 15.19 -14.73 -25.97
C ILE A 263 16.49 -15.18 -25.28
N LYS A 264 17.65 -14.89 -25.88
CA LYS A 264 18.96 -15.26 -25.30
C LYS A 264 19.22 -14.53 -23.99
N ALA A 265 18.97 -13.22 -23.94
CA ALA A 265 19.19 -12.38 -22.76
C ALA A 265 18.32 -12.83 -21.59
N TYR A 266 17.02 -13.02 -21.80
CA TYR A 266 16.11 -13.42 -20.72
C TYR A 266 16.28 -14.89 -20.30
N SER A 267 16.64 -15.79 -21.21
CA SER A 267 17.03 -17.17 -20.88
C SER A 267 18.22 -17.20 -19.93
N TYR A 268 19.26 -16.43 -20.23
CA TYR A 268 20.44 -16.32 -19.37
C TYR A 268 20.09 -15.66 -18.02
N ALA A 269 19.35 -14.56 -18.04
CA ALA A 269 18.92 -13.86 -16.83
C ALA A 269 18.09 -14.76 -15.90
N ALA A 270 17.09 -15.46 -16.45
CA ALA A 270 16.25 -16.39 -15.68
C ALA A 270 17.07 -17.53 -15.07
N LYS A 271 17.96 -18.15 -15.84
CA LYS A 271 18.84 -19.22 -15.34
C LYS A 271 19.69 -18.72 -14.18
N LEU A 272 20.34 -17.57 -14.33
CA LEU A 272 21.24 -17.02 -13.32
C LEU A 272 20.49 -16.65 -12.02
N ALA A 273 19.40 -15.92 -12.14
CA ALA A 273 18.60 -15.52 -10.98
C ALA A 273 18.00 -16.74 -10.26
N ARG A 274 17.39 -17.68 -10.99
CA ARG A 274 16.70 -18.84 -10.41
C ARG A 274 17.64 -19.81 -9.72
N THR A 275 18.80 -20.10 -10.33
CA THR A 275 19.73 -21.13 -9.81
C THR A 275 20.69 -20.58 -8.78
N ALA A 276 21.26 -19.41 -9.02
CA ALA A 276 22.32 -18.82 -8.22
C ALA A 276 21.90 -17.67 -7.32
N HIS A 277 20.64 -17.17 -7.43
CA HIS A 277 20.13 -15.98 -6.74
C HIS A 277 20.96 -14.71 -7.02
N ILE A 278 21.56 -14.64 -8.19
CA ILE A 278 22.26 -13.43 -8.63
C ILE A 278 21.22 -12.47 -9.23
N PRO A 279 21.13 -11.22 -8.75
CA PRO A 279 20.22 -10.24 -9.33
C PRO A 279 20.71 -9.83 -10.73
N VAL A 280 19.78 -9.67 -11.67
CA VAL A 280 20.06 -9.33 -13.06
C VAL A 280 19.32 -8.06 -13.47
N VAL A 281 20.00 -7.11 -14.09
CA VAL A 281 19.42 -5.96 -14.77
C VAL A 281 19.51 -6.17 -16.27
N VAL A 282 18.36 -6.20 -16.95
CA VAL A 282 18.26 -6.24 -18.42
C VAL A 282 17.92 -4.85 -18.91
N HIS A 283 18.89 -4.12 -19.44
CA HIS A 283 18.70 -2.82 -20.05
C HIS A 283 18.24 -3.00 -21.50
N VAL A 284 16.93 -2.86 -21.71
CA VAL A 284 16.29 -3.01 -23.03
C VAL A 284 16.31 -1.65 -23.73
N THR A 285 17.26 -1.49 -24.62
CA THR A 285 17.51 -0.25 -25.38
C THR A 285 16.74 -0.20 -26.69
N GLU A 286 16.74 0.97 -27.34
CA GLU A 286 16.09 1.18 -28.63
C GLU A 286 14.60 0.76 -28.63
N ILE A 287 13.91 0.99 -27.54
CA ILE A 287 12.46 0.83 -27.43
C ILE A 287 11.76 2.04 -28.05
N THR A 288 10.56 1.84 -28.55
CA THR A 288 9.72 2.91 -29.10
C THR A 288 8.51 3.16 -28.21
N GLN A 289 7.85 4.31 -28.38
CA GLN A 289 6.59 4.65 -27.74
C GLN A 289 5.62 5.24 -28.78
N PRO A 290 5.00 4.42 -29.64
CA PRO A 290 4.27 4.85 -30.83
C PRO A 290 3.08 5.76 -30.53
N LEU A 291 2.41 5.59 -29.39
CA LEU A 291 1.27 6.43 -28.98
C LEU A 291 1.66 7.62 -28.09
N GLY A 292 2.99 7.84 -27.90
CA GLY A 292 3.48 8.81 -26.93
C GLY A 292 3.28 8.34 -25.48
N HIS A 293 3.57 9.23 -24.52
CA HIS A 293 3.56 8.84 -23.10
C HIS A 293 2.17 8.43 -22.59
N SER A 294 1.15 9.21 -22.93
CA SER A 294 -0.24 8.99 -22.51
C SER A 294 -1.23 9.73 -23.43
N THR A 295 -2.52 9.67 -23.10
CA THR A 295 -3.55 10.43 -23.82
C THR A 295 -3.55 11.93 -23.51
N SER A 296 -2.77 12.41 -22.56
CA SER A 296 -2.74 13.83 -22.15
C SER A 296 -1.87 14.72 -23.05
N GLY A 297 -1.06 14.17 -23.94
CA GLY A 297 -0.18 14.94 -24.83
C GLY A 297 0.26 14.22 -26.08
N SER A 298 0.78 15.00 -27.02
CA SER A 298 1.32 14.51 -28.30
C SER A 298 2.84 14.56 -28.28
N HIS A 299 3.49 13.48 -28.70
CA HIS A 299 4.94 13.37 -28.73
C HIS A 299 5.60 14.15 -29.89
N GLU A 300 4.84 14.56 -30.89
CA GLU A 300 5.31 15.46 -31.97
C GLU A 300 5.72 16.84 -31.44
N ARG A 301 5.35 17.20 -30.21
CA ARG A 301 5.74 18.47 -29.60
C ARG A 301 7.21 18.53 -29.19
N TYR A 302 7.84 17.37 -28.94
CA TYR A 302 9.20 17.29 -28.40
C TYR A 302 10.12 16.33 -29.13
N LYS A 303 9.61 15.40 -29.94
CA LYS A 303 10.43 14.50 -30.76
C LYS A 303 10.63 15.10 -32.15
N SER A 304 11.86 15.01 -32.67
CA SER A 304 12.15 15.44 -34.05
C SER A 304 11.48 14.52 -35.09
N LYS A 305 11.35 15.02 -36.31
CA LYS A 305 10.80 14.22 -37.43
C LYS A 305 11.63 12.98 -37.71
N GLU A 306 12.94 13.09 -37.60
CA GLU A 306 13.91 12.00 -37.81
C GLU A 306 13.71 10.94 -36.71
N ARG A 307 13.53 11.35 -35.43
CA ARG A 307 13.24 10.44 -34.35
C ARG A 307 11.91 9.70 -34.56
N LEU A 308 10.86 10.39 -34.95
CA LEU A 308 9.56 9.79 -35.24
C LEU A 308 9.60 8.82 -36.43
N ALA A 309 10.42 9.12 -37.46
CA ALA A 309 10.64 8.22 -38.60
C ALA A 309 11.38 6.96 -38.12
N TRP A 310 12.41 7.12 -37.32
CA TRP A 310 13.16 5.99 -36.74
C TRP A 310 12.24 5.12 -35.86
N GLU A 311 11.39 5.71 -34.99
CA GLU A 311 10.45 4.95 -34.14
C GLU A 311 9.44 4.13 -34.96
N LYS A 312 9.05 4.61 -36.13
CA LYS A 312 8.20 3.85 -37.07
C LYS A 312 8.94 2.69 -37.71
N GLU A 313 10.19 2.89 -38.10
CA GLU A 313 11.03 1.88 -38.72
C GLU A 313 11.39 0.78 -37.71
N TYR A 314 11.78 1.15 -36.51
CA TYR A 314 12.22 0.24 -35.45
C TYR A 314 11.11 -0.13 -34.45
N ASP A 315 9.84 0.03 -34.87
CA ASP A 315 8.73 -0.51 -34.10
C ASP A 315 8.88 -2.01 -33.88
N CYS A 316 8.82 -2.47 -32.62
CA CYS A 316 9.15 -3.85 -32.29
C CYS A 316 8.24 -4.87 -32.99
N ASN A 317 6.94 -4.58 -33.16
CA ASN A 317 6.02 -5.46 -33.87
C ASN A 317 6.31 -5.51 -35.37
N LEU A 318 6.70 -4.37 -35.98
CA LEU A 318 7.10 -4.32 -37.40
C LEU A 318 8.40 -5.10 -37.63
N GLN A 319 9.41 -4.92 -36.76
CA GLN A 319 10.67 -5.65 -36.87
C GLN A 319 10.45 -7.16 -36.67
N PHE A 320 9.56 -7.55 -35.75
CA PHE A 320 9.20 -8.96 -35.52
C PHE A 320 8.50 -9.56 -36.77
N LYS A 321 7.53 -8.84 -37.34
CA LYS A 321 6.88 -9.24 -38.60
C LYS A 321 7.92 -9.46 -39.72
N ASN A 322 8.82 -8.50 -39.92
CA ASN A 322 9.87 -8.58 -40.94
C ASN A 322 10.78 -9.78 -40.71
N TRP A 323 11.20 -10.05 -39.47
CA TRP A 323 12.02 -11.21 -39.13
C TRP A 323 11.28 -12.53 -39.40
N ILE A 324 9.99 -12.66 -39.06
CA ILE A 324 9.18 -13.86 -39.37
C ILE A 324 9.16 -14.12 -40.88
N LEU A 325 8.95 -13.09 -41.69
CA LEU A 325 8.91 -13.20 -43.15
C LEU A 325 10.29 -13.56 -43.73
N GLN A 326 11.36 -12.92 -43.26
CA GLN A 326 12.73 -13.18 -43.69
C GLN A 326 13.20 -14.60 -43.37
N GLN A 327 12.76 -15.16 -42.23
CA GLN A 327 13.08 -16.54 -41.84
C GLN A 327 12.17 -17.59 -42.51
N GLY A 328 11.16 -17.16 -43.30
CA GLY A 328 10.20 -18.07 -43.91
C GLY A 328 9.33 -18.84 -42.93
N ILE A 329 9.13 -18.29 -41.72
CA ILE A 329 8.33 -18.93 -40.65
C ILE A 329 6.85 -18.84 -41.02
N ALA A 330 6.40 -17.71 -41.56
CA ALA A 330 5.03 -17.51 -42.06
C ALA A 330 5.03 -16.66 -43.33
N THR A 331 3.98 -16.75 -44.11
CA THR A 331 3.74 -15.94 -45.32
C THR A 331 3.02 -14.63 -44.93
N THR A 332 3.09 -13.65 -45.83
CA THR A 332 2.34 -12.39 -45.64
C THR A 332 0.83 -12.65 -45.47
N SER A 333 0.24 -13.55 -46.24
CA SER A 333 -1.19 -13.88 -46.16
C SER A 333 -1.57 -14.52 -44.80
N GLU A 334 -0.72 -15.39 -44.24
CA GLU A 334 -0.94 -15.98 -42.91
C GLU A 334 -0.92 -14.90 -41.84
N LEU A 335 0.05 -13.97 -41.84
CA LEU A 335 0.13 -12.88 -40.88
C LEU A 335 -1.03 -11.90 -41.01
N GLU A 336 -1.44 -11.54 -42.22
CA GLU A 336 -2.62 -10.70 -42.48
C GLU A 336 -3.94 -11.36 -41.98
N SER A 337 -4.05 -12.67 -42.11
CA SER A 337 -5.20 -13.43 -41.54
C SER A 337 -5.25 -13.32 -40.01
N ILE A 338 -4.09 -13.44 -39.34
CA ILE A 338 -3.96 -13.26 -37.90
C ILE A 338 -4.38 -11.83 -37.50
N GLU A 339 -3.83 -10.82 -38.17
CA GLU A 339 -4.10 -9.40 -37.90
C GLU A 339 -5.59 -9.06 -38.04
N ASN A 340 -6.24 -9.54 -39.09
CA ASN A 340 -7.66 -9.32 -39.38
C ASN A 340 -8.55 -10.01 -38.33
N GLY A 341 -8.22 -11.24 -37.94
CA GLY A 341 -8.90 -11.97 -36.87
C GLY A 341 -8.85 -11.21 -35.56
N ILE A 342 -7.65 -10.77 -35.14
CA ILE A 342 -7.45 -10.00 -33.88
C ILE A 342 -8.20 -8.67 -33.92
N ASN A 343 -8.12 -7.92 -35.00
CA ASN A 343 -8.84 -6.64 -35.13
C ASN A 343 -10.36 -6.83 -34.95
N THR A 344 -10.91 -7.95 -35.42
CA THR A 344 -12.32 -8.29 -35.22
C THR A 344 -12.61 -8.60 -33.75
N THR A 345 -11.85 -9.51 -33.15
CA THR A 345 -12.01 -9.92 -31.74
C THR A 345 -11.90 -8.75 -30.77
N VAL A 346 -10.91 -7.87 -30.97
CA VAL A 346 -10.73 -6.68 -30.10
C VAL A 346 -11.88 -5.69 -30.20
N ARG A 347 -12.44 -5.49 -31.41
CA ARG A 347 -13.65 -4.63 -31.62
C ARG A 347 -14.89 -5.24 -30.96
N GLU A 348 -15.07 -6.53 -31.04
CA GLU A 348 -16.18 -7.25 -30.40
C GLU A 348 -16.06 -7.16 -28.87
N ALA A 349 -14.87 -7.43 -28.32
CA ALA A 349 -14.57 -7.32 -26.89
C ALA A 349 -14.85 -5.91 -26.36
N LYS A 350 -14.40 -4.86 -27.06
CA LYS A 350 -14.69 -3.48 -26.74
C LYS A 350 -16.20 -3.19 -26.71
N THR A 351 -16.93 -3.66 -27.73
CA THR A 351 -18.38 -3.43 -27.83
C THR A 351 -19.15 -4.13 -26.70
N LYS A 352 -18.74 -5.36 -26.38
CA LYS A 352 -19.32 -6.16 -25.29
C LYS A 352 -19.04 -5.50 -23.93
N ALA A 353 -17.80 -5.08 -23.69
CA ALA A 353 -17.42 -4.40 -22.44
C ALA A 353 -18.20 -3.10 -22.23
N TRP A 354 -18.38 -2.29 -23.29
CA TRP A 354 -19.16 -1.06 -23.20
C TRP A 354 -20.63 -1.32 -22.89
N LYS A 355 -21.23 -2.33 -23.53
CA LYS A 355 -22.61 -2.76 -23.26
C LYS A 355 -22.80 -3.20 -21.81
N LEU A 356 -21.87 -4.04 -21.30
CA LEU A 356 -21.91 -4.52 -19.90
C LEU A 356 -21.70 -3.39 -18.89
N HIS A 357 -20.84 -2.43 -19.19
CA HIS A 357 -20.60 -1.27 -18.34
C HIS A 357 -21.88 -0.40 -18.21
N ASN A 358 -22.59 -0.16 -19.32
CA ASN A 358 -23.75 0.71 -19.31
C ASN A 358 -25.04 0.03 -18.82
N ALA A 359 -25.18 -1.28 -18.97
CA ALA A 359 -26.42 -1.97 -18.66
C ALA A 359 -26.99 -1.69 -17.25
N PRO A 360 -26.21 -1.75 -16.15
CA PRO A 360 -26.73 -1.44 -14.82
C PRO A 360 -27.06 0.06 -14.63
N ILE A 361 -26.35 0.96 -15.32
CA ILE A 361 -26.61 2.41 -15.27
C ILE A 361 -27.92 2.72 -16.00
N LEU A 362 -28.16 2.12 -17.18
CA LEU A 362 -29.41 2.24 -17.91
C LEU A 362 -30.58 1.71 -17.10
N LYS A 363 -30.43 0.55 -16.44
CA LYS A 363 -31.45 0.02 -15.54
C LYS A 363 -31.79 0.98 -14.39
N ALA A 364 -30.77 1.62 -13.79
CA ALA A 364 -30.99 2.64 -12.76
C ALA A 364 -31.69 3.89 -13.32
N LYS A 365 -31.42 4.30 -14.57
CA LYS A 365 -32.12 5.37 -15.28
C LYS A 365 -33.61 5.04 -15.47
N GLU A 366 -33.91 3.82 -15.92
CA GLU A 366 -35.30 3.34 -16.09
C GLU A 366 -36.06 3.34 -14.76
N GLN A 367 -35.45 2.87 -13.69
CA GLN A 367 -36.03 2.90 -12.34
C GLN A 367 -36.32 4.33 -11.89
N LEU A 368 -35.32 5.24 -12.06
CA LEU A 368 -35.52 6.65 -11.73
C LEU A 368 -36.65 7.27 -12.51
N LEU A 369 -36.78 6.97 -13.82
CA LEU A 369 -37.87 7.45 -14.65
C LEU A 369 -39.24 7.00 -14.11
N ALA A 370 -39.36 5.72 -13.71
CA ALA A 370 -40.60 5.21 -13.12
C ALA A 370 -40.96 5.92 -11.82
N GLU A 371 -39.98 6.18 -10.93
CA GLU A 371 -40.19 6.93 -9.68
C GLU A 371 -40.63 8.40 -9.97
N LEU A 372 -40.00 9.05 -10.96
CA LEU A 372 -40.37 10.40 -11.35
C LEU A 372 -41.80 10.45 -11.95
N GLN A 373 -42.19 9.48 -12.77
CA GLN A 373 -43.55 9.39 -13.32
C GLN A 373 -44.61 9.18 -12.23
N GLN A 374 -44.30 8.42 -11.19
CA GLN A 374 -45.17 8.30 -10.02
C GLN A 374 -45.25 9.61 -9.25
N THR A 375 -44.11 10.30 -9.04
CA THR A 375 -44.06 11.61 -8.38
C THR A 375 -44.84 12.67 -9.13
N VAL A 376 -44.85 12.66 -10.48
CA VAL A 376 -45.71 13.57 -11.31
C VAL A 376 -47.17 13.43 -10.92
N LYS A 377 -47.68 12.19 -10.78
CA LYS A 377 -49.10 11.93 -10.40
C LYS A 377 -49.40 12.43 -8.98
N LEU A 378 -48.51 12.20 -8.04
CA LEU A 378 -48.66 12.62 -6.64
C LEU A 378 -48.60 14.14 -6.46
N THR A 379 -47.98 14.85 -7.39
CA THR A 379 -47.79 16.32 -7.32
C THR A 379 -48.61 17.11 -8.33
N ASN A 380 -49.62 16.48 -8.92
CA ASN A 380 -50.49 17.09 -9.93
C ASN A 380 -49.75 17.80 -11.07
N ASN A 381 -48.81 17.11 -11.68
CA ASN A 381 -47.96 17.60 -12.77
C ASN A 381 -47.09 18.80 -12.39
N ASN A 382 -46.49 18.80 -11.18
CA ASN A 382 -45.60 19.88 -10.74
C ASN A 382 -44.52 20.15 -11.79
N PRO A 383 -44.30 21.41 -12.23
CA PRO A 383 -43.33 21.74 -13.29
C PRO A 383 -41.88 21.28 -13.00
N ASN A 384 -41.47 21.25 -11.71
CA ASN A 384 -40.14 20.79 -11.35
C ASN A 384 -39.95 19.28 -11.61
N VAL A 385 -41.04 18.48 -11.43
CA VAL A 385 -40.99 17.03 -11.71
C VAL A 385 -40.97 16.77 -13.21
N VAL A 386 -41.77 17.50 -13.95
CA VAL A 386 -41.80 17.43 -15.42
C VAL A 386 -40.45 17.82 -16.01
N LEU A 387 -39.82 18.87 -15.46
CA LEU A 387 -38.48 19.30 -15.86
C LEU A 387 -37.43 18.22 -15.53
N ALA A 388 -37.50 17.55 -14.38
CA ALA A 388 -36.61 16.48 -14.02
C ALA A 388 -36.71 15.28 -14.98
N ILE A 389 -37.90 14.91 -15.42
CA ILE A 389 -38.13 13.89 -16.45
C ILE A 389 -37.51 14.30 -17.78
N LYS A 390 -37.71 15.55 -18.19
CA LYS A 390 -37.10 16.09 -19.41
C LYS A 390 -35.58 16.02 -19.34
N ASN A 391 -35.00 16.53 -18.29
CA ASN A 391 -33.53 16.47 -18.07
C ASN A 391 -33.01 15.04 -18.11
N LEU A 392 -33.72 14.09 -17.47
CA LEU A 392 -33.33 12.67 -17.47
C LEU A 392 -33.41 12.06 -18.89
N SER A 393 -34.42 12.44 -19.69
CA SER A 393 -34.58 11.94 -21.08
C SER A 393 -33.52 12.46 -22.02
N GLU A 394 -33.10 13.72 -21.84
CA GLU A 394 -32.07 14.40 -22.66
C GLU A 394 -30.66 14.11 -22.21
N LEU A 395 -30.48 13.37 -21.10
CA LEU A 395 -29.18 13.05 -20.54
C LEU A 395 -28.40 12.06 -21.42
N ASP A 396 -27.31 12.53 -22.00
CA ASP A 396 -26.33 11.72 -22.78
C ASP A 396 -25.01 11.62 -22.06
N GLY A 397 -24.31 10.47 -22.17
CA GLY A 397 -22.99 10.26 -21.56
C GLY A 397 -23.00 10.33 -20.02
N PHE A 398 -23.88 9.59 -19.36
CA PHE A 398 -24.13 9.67 -17.91
C PHE A 398 -23.64 8.46 -17.13
N GLY A 399 -23.44 8.67 -15.81
CA GLY A 399 -23.21 7.66 -14.80
C GLY A 399 -24.23 7.71 -13.67
N TYR A 400 -23.98 7.00 -12.59
CA TYR A 400 -24.82 7.05 -11.39
C TYR A 400 -24.88 8.43 -10.73
N LYS A 401 -23.80 9.24 -10.89
CA LYS A 401 -23.70 10.60 -10.35
C LYS A 401 -24.83 11.48 -10.86
N GLU A 402 -24.99 11.58 -12.19
CA GLU A 402 -25.97 12.43 -12.84
C GLU A 402 -27.40 12.00 -12.47
N LEU A 403 -27.66 10.68 -12.38
CA LEU A 403 -28.95 10.16 -11.93
C LEU A 403 -29.27 10.58 -10.49
N LEU A 404 -28.29 10.47 -9.59
CA LEU A 404 -28.44 10.89 -8.20
C LEU A 404 -28.60 12.42 -8.06
N GLU A 405 -27.92 13.21 -8.88
CA GLU A 405 -28.04 14.69 -8.89
C GLU A 405 -29.48 15.14 -9.27
N ILE A 406 -30.03 14.54 -10.32
CA ILE A 406 -31.42 14.81 -10.72
C ILE A 406 -32.40 14.45 -9.59
N ALA A 407 -32.27 13.24 -9.04
CA ALA A 407 -33.15 12.75 -7.98
C ALA A 407 -33.04 13.59 -6.70
N ARG A 408 -31.84 13.89 -6.23
CA ARG A 408 -31.61 14.68 -5.01
C ARG A 408 -32.03 16.14 -5.19
N GLY A 409 -31.74 16.72 -6.36
CA GLY A 409 -32.16 18.09 -6.68
C GLY A 409 -33.68 18.26 -6.63
N LEU A 410 -34.41 17.24 -7.09
CA LEU A 410 -35.88 17.27 -7.01
C LEU A 410 -36.38 17.10 -5.56
N VAL A 411 -35.85 16.13 -4.82
CA VAL A 411 -36.20 15.88 -3.39
C VAL A 411 -35.99 17.16 -2.56
N SER A 412 -34.89 17.88 -2.80
CA SER A 412 -34.61 19.15 -2.09
C SER A 412 -35.62 20.24 -2.38
N LYS A 413 -36.10 20.34 -3.64
CA LYS A 413 -37.14 21.30 -4.03
C LYS A 413 -38.50 21.06 -3.35
N PHE A 414 -38.77 19.85 -2.92
CA PHE A 414 -39.95 19.48 -2.14
C PHE A 414 -39.68 19.42 -0.64
N TYR A 415 -38.60 20.00 -0.15
CA TYR A 415 -38.22 20.01 1.27
C TYR A 415 -38.31 18.62 1.94
N PHE A 416 -37.94 17.58 1.20
CA PHE A 416 -38.03 16.17 1.64
C PHE A 416 -39.48 15.72 1.98
N GLY A 417 -40.49 16.36 1.38
CA GLY A 417 -41.90 16.06 1.63
C GLY A 417 -42.34 14.65 1.24
N LYS A 418 -43.54 14.27 1.69
CA LYS A 418 -44.13 12.93 1.51
C LYS A 418 -44.28 12.53 0.04
N GLU A 419 -44.46 13.49 -0.85
CA GLU A 419 -44.59 13.31 -2.28
C GLU A 419 -43.37 12.70 -2.93
N THR A 420 -42.22 12.84 -2.29
CA THR A 420 -40.93 12.32 -2.77
C THR A 420 -40.41 11.10 -1.97
N THR A 421 -41.23 10.48 -1.10
CA THR A 421 -40.80 9.37 -0.22
C THR A 421 -40.26 8.19 -1.01
N ALA A 422 -40.90 7.80 -2.12
CA ALA A 422 -40.43 6.70 -2.97
C ALA A 422 -39.06 7.03 -3.62
N LEU A 423 -38.92 8.28 -4.09
CA LEU A 423 -37.65 8.77 -4.65
C LEU A 423 -36.53 8.83 -3.61
N GLN A 424 -36.83 9.26 -2.38
CA GLN A 424 -35.89 9.23 -1.27
C GLN A 424 -35.44 7.79 -0.97
N GLN A 425 -36.38 6.82 -1.00
CA GLN A 425 -36.05 5.41 -0.78
C GLN A 425 -35.21 4.85 -1.93
N TRP A 426 -35.49 5.20 -3.19
CA TRP A 426 -34.66 4.83 -4.33
C TRP A 426 -33.23 5.35 -4.18
N ILE A 427 -33.02 6.63 -3.83
CA ILE A 427 -31.69 7.21 -3.56
C ILE A 427 -30.96 6.42 -2.48
N LYS A 428 -31.65 6.14 -1.36
CA LYS A 428 -31.07 5.38 -0.23
C LYS A 428 -30.63 3.98 -0.67
N ASN A 429 -31.47 3.27 -1.40
CA ASN A 429 -31.19 1.92 -1.88
C ASN A 429 -30.02 1.91 -2.87
N LEU A 430 -30.01 2.83 -3.85
CA LEU A 430 -28.93 2.93 -4.83
C LEU A 430 -27.59 3.24 -4.14
N LYS A 431 -27.56 4.23 -3.24
CA LYS A 431 -26.36 4.55 -2.46
C LYS A 431 -25.89 3.36 -1.61
N LYS A 432 -26.81 2.64 -0.95
CA LYS A 432 -26.48 1.47 -0.14
C LYS A 432 -25.82 0.37 -0.99
N SER A 433 -26.27 0.17 -2.23
CA SER A 433 -25.68 -0.83 -3.14
C SER A 433 -24.35 -0.42 -3.76
N LEU A 434 -24.15 0.90 -3.96
CA LEU A 434 -22.95 1.42 -4.62
C LEU A 434 -21.81 1.76 -3.64
N ASN A 435 -22.10 2.30 -2.45
CA ASN A 435 -21.07 2.74 -1.51
C ASN A 435 -19.98 1.69 -1.24
N PRO A 436 -20.29 0.40 -1.03
CA PRO A 436 -19.26 -0.62 -0.80
C PRO A 436 -18.29 -0.78 -1.98
N ARG A 437 -18.73 -0.52 -3.22
CA ARG A 437 -17.87 -0.62 -4.42
C ARG A 437 -16.74 0.41 -4.39
N PHE A 438 -16.96 1.56 -3.74
CA PHE A 438 -16.03 2.68 -3.71
C PHE A 438 -15.32 2.90 -2.37
N SER A 439 -15.85 2.38 -1.25
CA SER A 439 -15.36 2.70 0.10
C SER A 439 -14.98 1.50 0.97
N SER A 440 -15.17 0.26 0.50
CA SER A 440 -14.78 -0.94 1.27
C SER A 440 -13.28 -1.26 1.18
N HIS A 441 -12.80 -2.13 2.07
CA HIS A 441 -11.45 -2.70 2.07
C HIS A 441 -10.31 -1.68 2.28
N LEU A 442 -10.58 -0.55 2.94
CA LEU A 442 -9.48 0.31 3.40
C LEU A 442 -8.66 -0.41 4.48
N TYR A 443 -9.33 -1.12 5.36
CA TYR A 443 -8.75 -2.03 6.35
C TYR A 443 -9.18 -3.46 6.06
N THR A 444 -8.49 -4.44 6.63
CA THR A 444 -8.83 -5.87 6.54
C THR A 444 -10.25 -6.10 7.06
N GLN A 445 -11.10 -6.79 6.28
CA GLN A 445 -12.51 -7.03 6.58
C GLN A 445 -12.86 -8.52 6.74
N ASP A 446 -11.87 -9.41 6.70
CA ASP A 446 -12.03 -10.85 6.88
C ASP A 446 -11.99 -11.27 8.36
N HIS A 447 -12.04 -12.57 8.63
CA HIS A 447 -11.96 -13.12 9.98
C HIS A 447 -10.61 -12.90 10.68
N TYR A 448 -9.56 -12.51 9.95
CA TYR A 448 -8.27 -12.10 10.52
C TYR A 448 -8.21 -10.60 10.90
N SER A 449 -9.31 -9.88 10.84
CA SER A 449 -9.38 -8.46 11.22
C SER A 449 -9.47 -8.23 12.72
N GLN A 450 -9.82 -9.26 13.51
CA GLN A 450 -10.06 -9.17 14.94
C GLN A 450 -9.40 -10.31 15.71
N ILE A 451 -9.05 -10.03 16.95
CA ILE A 451 -8.53 -11.03 17.89
C ILE A 451 -9.71 -11.86 18.42
N ALA A 452 -9.60 -13.17 18.32
CA ALA A 452 -10.69 -14.06 18.75
C ALA A 452 -10.92 -14.06 20.27
N ASN A 453 -9.83 -14.05 21.07
CA ASN A 453 -9.90 -14.10 22.53
C ASN A 453 -8.86 -13.17 23.15
N LYS A 454 -9.28 -12.35 24.12
CA LYS A 454 -8.37 -11.57 24.96
C LYS A 454 -7.73 -12.48 26.01
N ILE A 455 -6.41 -12.40 26.13
CA ILE A 455 -5.62 -13.07 27.18
C ILE A 455 -4.97 -11.99 28.02
N GLU A 456 -5.31 -11.94 29.31
CA GLU A 456 -4.75 -10.95 30.22
C GLU A 456 -3.30 -11.27 30.55
N VAL A 457 -2.52 -10.21 30.86
CA VAL A 457 -1.17 -10.36 31.39
C VAL A 457 -1.22 -10.93 32.78
N THR A 458 -0.35 -11.89 33.07
CA THR A 458 -0.23 -12.50 34.40
C THR A 458 1.18 -12.33 34.98
N TYR A 459 1.27 -12.31 36.31
CA TYR A 459 2.50 -12.10 37.04
C TYR A 459 2.65 -13.13 38.15
N ALA A 460 3.83 -13.68 38.32
CA ALA A 460 4.15 -14.51 39.47
C ALA A 460 4.15 -13.69 40.76
N GLU A 461 3.86 -14.29 41.87
CA GLU A 461 3.78 -13.63 43.21
C GLU A 461 5.07 -12.81 43.53
N ASN A 462 6.23 -13.33 43.15
CA ASN A 462 7.54 -12.70 43.32
C ASN A 462 8.18 -12.28 41.99
N ALA A 463 7.38 -11.78 41.05
CA ALA A 463 7.88 -11.37 39.76
C ALA A 463 8.94 -10.26 39.87
N PRO A 464 10.13 -10.38 39.21
CA PRO A 464 11.16 -9.37 39.32
C PRO A 464 10.80 -8.07 38.61
N GLN A 465 11.35 -6.96 39.12
CA GLN A 465 11.36 -5.67 38.43
C GLN A 465 12.54 -5.61 37.49
N VAL A 466 12.29 -5.50 36.18
CA VAL A 466 13.31 -5.47 35.13
C VAL A 466 13.21 -4.19 34.30
N ASP A 467 14.21 -3.89 33.51
CA ASP A 467 14.11 -2.84 32.51
C ASP A 467 13.06 -3.23 31.47
N GLY A 468 12.24 -2.30 30.98
CA GLY A 468 11.23 -2.57 29.96
C GLY A 468 11.79 -3.26 28.71
N ARG A 469 13.04 -2.93 28.31
CA ARG A 469 13.72 -3.62 27.21
C ARG A 469 13.82 -5.14 27.39
N VAL A 470 13.93 -5.61 28.63
CA VAL A 470 14.05 -7.04 28.95
C VAL A 470 12.69 -7.73 28.75
N VAL A 471 11.59 -7.08 29.16
CA VAL A 471 10.23 -7.58 28.89
C VAL A 471 10.02 -7.74 27.40
N LEU A 472 10.41 -6.74 26.61
CA LEU A 472 10.23 -6.76 25.15
C LEU A 472 11.11 -7.83 24.49
N ARG A 473 12.40 -7.94 24.87
CA ARG A 473 13.33 -8.96 24.39
C ARG A 473 12.81 -10.38 24.63
N ASP A 474 12.38 -10.65 25.84
CA ASP A 474 11.96 -12.00 26.25
C ASP A 474 10.59 -12.33 25.62
N ASN A 475 9.73 -11.33 25.37
CA ASN A 475 8.53 -11.51 24.57
C ASN A 475 8.86 -11.86 23.10
N PHE A 476 9.80 -11.17 22.48
CA PHE A 476 10.25 -11.53 21.11
C PHE A 476 10.91 -12.91 21.10
N ASP A 477 11.64 -13.30 22.12
CA ASP A 477 12.18 -14.66 22.21
C ASP A 477 11.07 -15.72 22.18
N ALA A 478 10.00 -15.51 22.96
CA ALA A 478 8.83 -16.38 22.94
C ALA A 478 8.13 -16.40 21.57
N LEU A 479 7.97 -15.23 20.93
CA LEU A 479 7.34 -15.13 19.60
C LEU A 479 8.18 -15.80 18.51
N PHE A 480 9.49 -15.65 18.50
CA PHE A 480 10.36 -16.34 17.54
C PHE A 480 10.34 -17.85 17.70
N ALA A 481 10.14 -18.35 18.92
CA ALA A 481 9.96 -19.78 19.16
C ALA A 481 8.62 -20.31 18.62
N GLN A 482 7.56 -19.49 18.71
CA GLN A 482 6.18 -19.87 18.31
C GLN A 482 5.93 -19.69 16.79
N HIS A 483 6.57 -18.70 16.16
CA HIS A 483 6.35 -18.29 14.77
C HIS A 483 7.60 -18.47 13.92
N PRO A 484 7.78 -19.63 13.27
CA PRO A 484 8.96 -19.89 12.41
C PRO A 484 9.08 -18.92 11.22
N ASP A 485 7.96 -18.36 10.75
CA ASP A 485 7.82 -17.40 9.65
C ASP A 485 8.02 -15.94 10.08
N LEU A 486 8.20 -15.69 11.38
CA LEU A 486 8.49 -14.36 11.93
C LEU A 486 9.92 -13.94 11.58
N LEU A 487 10.05 -12.73 11.03
CA LEU A 487 11.30 -12.10 10.66
C LEU A 487 11.36 -10.71 11.27
N ILE A 488 12.54 -10.25 11.66
CA ILE A 488 12.78 -8.86 12.04
C ILE A 488 14.07 -8.35 11.41
N PHE A 489 14.05 -7.16 10.86
CA PHE A 489 15.22 -6.58 10.18
C PHE A 489 15.14 -5.04 10.20
N GLY A 490 16.30 -4.42 10.17
CA GLY A 490 16.49 -2.97 10.20
C GLY A 490 17.94 -2.65 10.53
N GLU A 491 18.25 -1.37 10.70
CA GLU A 491 19.56 -0.91 11.12
C GLU A 491 19.84 -1.37 12.56
N ASP A 492 21.02 -1.96 12.81
CA ASP A 492 21.46 -2.40 14.13
C ASP A 492 20.55 -3.44 14.82
N VAL A 493 19.58 -4.01 14.12
CA VAL A 493 18.60 -4.97 14.67
C VAL A 493 19.25 -6.30 15.05
N GLY A 494 20.20 -6.75 14.24
CA GLY A 494 20.78 -8.09 14.34
C GLY A 494 21.86 -8.21 15.39
N LYS A 495 23.07 -7.81 15.05
CA LYS A 495 24.28 -8.10 15.86
C LYS A 495 24.25 -7.51 17.27
N ILE A 496 23.81 -6.25 17.39
CA ILE A 496 23.74 -5.58 18.70
C ILE A 496 22.37 -5.70 19.38
N GLY A 497 21.35 -6.18 18.64
CA GLY A 497 20.00 -6.38 19.17
C GLY A 497 19.20 -5.10 19.35
N ASP A 498 19.28 -4.21 18.38
CA ASP A 498 18.83 -2.82 18.30
C ASP A 498 19.55 -1.83 19.24
N VAL A 499 19.43 -0.52 18.93
CA VAL A 499 20.11 0.56 19.68
C VAL A 499 19.69 0.63 21.16
N ASN A 500 18.54 0.06 21.55
CA ASN A 500 18.05 -0.01 22.92
C ASN A 500 18.13 -1.43 23.52
N GLN A 501 18.69 -2.38 22.78
CA GLN A 501 18.87 -3.77 23.19
C GLN A 501 17.57 -4.54 23.48
N GLY A 502 16.51 -4.18 22.80
CA GLY A 502 15.22 -4.89 22.87
C GLY A 502 15.22 -6.25 22.14
N LEU A 503 16.32 -6.60 21.45
CA LEU A 503 16.54 -7.86 20.72
C LEU A 503 17.90 -8.49 21.05
N GLU A 504 18.57 -8.01 22.12
CA GLU A 504 19.92 -8.44 22.51
C GLU A 504 20.05 -9.98 22.58
N GLY A 505 21.03 -10.52 21.83
CA GLY A 505 21.33 -11.96 21.80
C GLY A 505 20.41 -12.82 20.93
N LEU A 506 19.28 -12.30 20.42
CA LEU A 506 18.32 -13.11 19.67
C LEU A 506 18.83 -13.53 18.28
N GLN A 507 19.65 -12.71 17.60
CA GLN A 507 20.27 -13.12 16.33
C GLN A 507 21.15 -14.38 16.51
N ASN A 508 21.92 -14.47 17.62
CA ASN A 508 22.74 -15.65 17.90
C ASN A 508 21.88 -16.91 18.10
N LYS A 509 20.66 -16.76 18.63
CA LYS A 509 19.74 -17.87 18.90
C LYS A 509 18.97 -18.30 17.65
N TYR A 510 18.50 -17.37 16.84
CA TYR A 510 17.56 -17.63 15.73
C TYR A 510 18.16 -17.46 14.32
N GLY A 511 19.39 -16.97 14.23
CA GLY A 511 20.13 -16.80 12.98
C GLY A 511 19.88 -15.47 12.26
N ALA A 512 20.87 -15.07 11.44
CA ALA A 512 20.83 -13.80 10.69
C ALA A 512 19.77 -13.76 9.57
N THR A 513 19.26 -14.89 9.12
CA THR A 513 18.16 -14.95 8.15
C THR A 513 16.85 -14.49 8.77
N ARG A 514 16.63 -14.75 10.06
CA ARG A 514 15.42 -14.35 10.76
C ARG A 514 15.54 -12.99 11.46
N ILE A 515 16.73 -12.63 11.93
CA ILE A 515 17.00 -11.37 12.64
C ILE A 515 18.20 -10.72 11.96
N ALA A 516 17.94 -9.71 11.11
CA ALA A 516 18.94 -9.23 10.17
C ALA A 516 19.27 -7.74 10.33
N ASP A 517 20.52 -7.41 10.19
CA ASP A 517 20.95 -6.02 9.98
C ASP A 517 20.72 -5.60 8.53
N THR A 518 20.43 -4.31 8.33
CA THR A 518 20.37 -3.68 7.02
C THR A 518 21.29 -2.46 6.95
N GLY A 519 21.57 -1.98 5.76
CA GLY A 519 22.11 -0.63 5.59
C GLY A 519 21.04 0.44 5.86
N ILE A 520 21.48 1.70 5.95
CA ILE A 520 20.61 2.89 6.08
C ILE A 520 19.87 3.10 4.76
N ARG A 521 18.60 2.74 4.72
CA ARG A 521 17.76 2.78 3.52
C ARG A 521 16.27 2.58 3.86
N GLU A 522 15.69 3.48 4.63
CA GLU A 522 14.36 3.33 5.25
C GLU A 522 13.26 3.04 4.23
N THR A 523 13.30 3.68 3.06
CA THR A 523 12.35 3.44 1.96
C THR A 523 12.35 1.97 1.53
N THR A 524 13.53 1.38 1.30
CA THR A 524 13.65 -0.02 0.89
C THR A 524 13.49 -1.00 2.03
N ILE A 525 13.78 -0.64 3.28
CA ILE A 525 13.44 -1.46 4.46
C ILE A 525 11.92 -1.69 4.51
N ILE A 526 11.11 -0.64 4.37
CA ILE A 526 9.66 -0.77 4.36
C ILE A 526 9.18 -1.59 3.14
N GLY A 527 9.65 -1.25 1.94
CA GLY A 527 9.27 -2.00 0.74
C GLY A 527 9.67 -3.47 0.80
N GLN A 528 10.85 -3.78 1.34
CA GLN A 528 11.33 -5.13 1.61
C GLN A 528 10.35 -5.89 2.51
N GLY A 529 9.86 -5.26 3.59
CA GLY A 529 8.82 -5.81 4.44
C GLY A 529 7.50 -6.07 3.70
N ILE A 530 7.05 -5.13 2.86
CA ILE A 530 5.84 -5.30 2.05
C ILE A 530 5.99 -6.52 1.13
N GLY A 531 7.11 -6.64 0.42
CA GLY A 531 7.36 -7.76 -0.49
C GLY A 531 7.39 -9.12 0.20
N MET A 532 8.05 -9.23 1.36
CA MET A 532 8.06 -10.46 2.16
C MET A 532 6.66 -10.82 2.70
N ALA A 533 5.90 -9.82 3.16
CA ALA A 533 4.54 -10.02 3.64
C ALA A 533 3.58 -10.51 2.53
N LEU A 534 3.72 -10.00 1.30
CA LEU A 534 2.97 -10.48 0.12
C LEU A 534 3.28 -11.94 -0.25
N ARG A 535 4.40 -12.46 0.20
CA ARG A 535 4.84 -13.86 0.03
C ARG A 535 4.44 -14.77 1.20
N GLY A 536 3.58 -14.28 2.12
CA GLY A 536 3.07 -15.06 3.26
C GLY A 536 3.97 -15.11 4.49
N LEU A 537 5.12 -14.42 4.50
CA LEU A 537 5.98 -14.26 5.67
C LEU A 537 5.41 -13.22 6.65
N ARG A 538 5.89 -13.23 7.90
CA ARG A 538 5.49 -12.29 8.95
C ARG A 538 6.65 -11.34 9.31
N PRO A 539 6.94 -10.34 8.47
CA PRO A 539 8.03 -9.42 8.71
C PRO A 539 7.68 -8.33 9.73
N ILE A 540 8.66 -7.99 10.56
CA ILE A 540 8.75 -6.75 11.32
C ILE A 540 9.89 -5.94 10.71
N ALA A 541 9.55 -4.80 10.09
CA ALA A 541 10.53 -3.86 9.56
C ALA A 541 10.80 -2.77 10.60
N GLU A 542 12.06 -2.60 11.00
CA GLU A 542 12.42 -1.58 11.98
C GLU A 542 13.01 -0.34 11.33
N ILE A 543 12.47 0.81 11.71
CA ILE A 543 13.06 2.13 11.48
C ILE A 543 13.49 2.67 12.84
N GLN A 544 14.76 3.03 13.02
CA GLN A 544 15.35 3.32 14.34
C GLN A 544 14.56 4.39 15.12
N TYR A 545 14.17 5.48 14.47
CA TYR A 545 13.44 6.58 15.10
C TYR A 545 12.25 7.02 14.26
N LEU A 546 11.19 7.48 14.91
CA LEU A 546 9.95 7.90 14.28
C LEU A 546 10.17 9.03 13.26
N ASP A 547 11.09 9.96 13.51
CA ASP A 547 11.44 11.04 12.58
C ASP A 547 11.99 10.50 11.26
N TYR A 548 12.66 9.35 11.25
CA TYR A 548 13.23 8.74 10.06
C TYR A 548 12.18 7.98 9.21
N VAL A 549 11.01 7.67 9.78
CA VAL A 549 9.88 7.12 9.02
C VAL A 549 9.48 8.07 7.88
N LEU A 550 9.78 9.35 7.98
CA LEU A 550 9.50 10.34 6.93
C LEU A 550 10.22 10.02 5.61
N TYR A 551 11.38 9.37 5.62
CA TYR A 551 12.05 8.91 4.39
C TYR A 551 11.23 7.82 3.66
N ALA A 552 10.47 7.03 4.39
CA ALA A 552 9.63 5.95 3.85
C ALA A 552 8.15 6.34 3.71
N ILE A 553 7.77 7.58 4.01
CA ILE A 553 6.36 8.00 4.12
C ILE A 553 5.59 7.75 2.82
N GLN A 554 6.23 7.97 1.66
CA GLN A 554 5.61 7.72 0.36
C GLN A 554 5.36 6.22 0.15
N THR A 555 6.31 5.35 0.44
CA THR A 555 6.14 3.89 0.33
C THR A 555 5.06 3.37 1.29
N LEU A 556 4.99 3.92 2.49
CA LEU A 556 3.92 3.61 3.45
C LEU A 556 2.54 4.06 2.94
N SER A 557 2.44 5.29 2.43
CA SER A 557 1.18 5.88 1.94
C SER A 557 0.71 5.22 0.65
N ASP A 558 1.57 5.20 -0.38
CA ASP A 558 1.17 4.83 -1.73
C ASP A 558 1.10 3.31 -1.92
N ASP A 559 2.00 2.55 -1.30
CA ASP A 559 2.00 1.10 -1.43
C ASP A 559 1.24 0.41 -0.28
N LEU A 560 1.72 0.48 0.97
CA LEU A 560 1.18 -0.31 2.07
C LEU A 560 -0.24 0.10 2.45
N ALA A 561 -0.47 1.39 2.71
CA ALA A 561 -1.77 1.90 3.18
C ALA A 561 -2.88 1.73 2.15
N SER A 562 -2.57 1.91 0.86
CA SER A 562 -3.55 1.81 -0.21
C SER A 562 -3.76 0.38 -0.74
N LEU A 563 -2.91 -0.59 -0.38
CA LEU A 563 -2.87 -1.92 -1.00
C LEU A 563 -4.22 -2.64 -0.97
N SER A 564 -4.81 -2.80 0.20
CA SER A 564 -6.08 -3.51 0.34
C SER A 564 -7.21 -2.77 -0.39
N TYR A 565 -7.25 -1.43 -0.27
CA TYR A 565 -8.24 -0.60 -0.95
C TYR A 565 -8.13 -0.70 -2.47
N ARG A 566 -6.94 -0.47 -3.07
CA ARG A 566 -6.77 -0.45 -4.52
C ARG A 566 -6.92 -1.82 -5.18
N THR A 567 -6.75 -2.91 -4.41
CA THR A 567 -6.96 -4.29 -4.88
C THR A 567 -8.33 -4.85 -4.55
N HIS A 568 -9.22 -4.04 -3.95
CA HIS A 568 -10.52 -4.50 -3.47
C HIS A 568 -10.41 -5.71 -2.54
N GLY A 569 -9.44 -5.70 -1.62
CA GLY A 569 -9.19 -6.76 -0.64
C GLY A 569 -8.54 -8.03 -1.18
N LYS A 570 -8.09 -8.06 -2.44
CA LYS A 570 -7.49 -9.26 -3.07
C LYS A 570 -6.01 -9.46 -2.75
N GLN A 571 -5.33 -8.41 -2.24
CA GLN A 571 -3.96 -8.48 -1.74
C GLN A 571 -3.86 -7.82 -0.37
N ILE A 572 -3.03 -8.39 0.48
CA ILE A 572 -2.75 -7.90 1.82
C ILE A 572 -1.27 -8.12 2.15
N ALA A 573 -0.68 -7.16 2.85
CA ALA A 573 0.69 -7.25 3.36
C ALA A 573 0.68 -7.04 4.88
N PRO A 574 0.60 -8.09 5.69
CA PRO A 574 0.56 -8.00 7.13
C PRO A 574 1.95 -7.68 7.73
N LEU A 575 2.47 -6.50 7.36
CA LEU A 575 3.73 -5.95 7.81
C LEU A 575 3.55 -5.22 9.14
N ILE A 576 4.42 -5.47 10.10
CA ILE A 576 4.55 -4.67 11.31
C ILE A 576 5.75 -3.75 11.15
N ILE A 577 5.54 -2.45 11.32
CA ILE A 577 6.63 -1.46 11.37
C ILE A 577 6.91 -1.17 12.85
N ARG A 578 8.14 -1.39 13.27
CA ARG A 578 8.62 -1.08 14.60
C ARG A 578 9.41 0.21 14.55
N THR A 579 9.10 1.17 15.41
CA THR A 579 9.90 2.40 15.54
C THR A 579 9.84 2.94 16.96
N ARG A 580 10.74 3.84 17.28
CA ARG A 580 10.81 4.49 18.59
C ARG A 580 10.57 5.97 18.45
N GLY A 581 9.73 6.49 19.30
CA GLY A 581 9.42 7.91 19.24
C GLY A 581 8.60 8.35 20.42
N HIS A 582 7.90 9.45 20.21
CA HIS A 582 7.04 10.05 21.20
C HIS A 582 7.82 10.36 22.49
N ARG A 583 8.22 11.62 22.63
CA ARG A 583 9.09 12.16 23.68
C ARG A 583 10.60 11.93 23.44
N LEU A 584 11.08 12.35 22.29
CA LEU A 584 12.50 12.53 21.98
C LEU A 584 12.91 14.01 22.15
N GLU A 585 14.21 14.29 22.12
CA GLU A 585 14.75 15.65 22.34
C GLU A 585 15.32 16.28 21.05
N GLY A 586 15.21 17.60 20.97
CA GLY A 586 15.86 18.43 19.95
C GLY A 586 15.20 18.39 18.58
N ILE A 587 15.77 19.17 17.65
CA ILE A 587 15.17 19.46 16.33
C ILE A 587 15.05 18.22 15.44
N TRP A 588 16.07 17.35 15.47
CA TRP A 588 16.17 16.21 14.54
C TRP A 588 15.51 14.93 15.07
N HIS A 589 15.22 14.91 16.37
CA HIS A 589 14.60 13.78 17.07
C HIS A 589 13.41 14.29 17.90
N SER A 590 12.53 15.07 17.25
CA SER A 590 11.36 15.62 17.96
C SER A 590 10.33 14.56 18.34
N GLY A 591 10.32 13.43 17.65
CA GLY A 591 9.62 12.21 18.05
C GLY A 591 8.11 12.20 17.84
N SER A 592 7.53 13.23 17.22
CA SER A 592 6.07 13.34 17.13
C SER A 592 5.57 13.93 15.79
N PRO A 593 5.84 13.31 14.62
CA PRO A 593 5.23 13.71 13.36
C PRO A 593 3.82 13.08 13.18
N MET A 594 3.05 12.93 14.27
CA MET A 594 1.83 12.12 14.30
C MET A 594 0.73 12.66 13.40
N GLY A 595 0.54 13.97 13.36
CA GLY A 595 -0.48 14.59 12.51
C GLY A 595 -0.29 14.27 11.04
N GLY A 596 0.95 14.34 10.53
CA GLY A 596 1.27 13.94 9.15
C GLY A 596 0.98 12.46 8.88
N MET A 597 1.38 11.58 9.79
CA MET A 597 1.16 10.13 9.66
C MET A 597 -0.33 9.78 9.68
N LEU A 598 -1.12 10.36 10.59
CA LEU A 598 -2.56 10.13 10.70
C LEU A 598 -3.32 10.51 9.42
N HIS A 599 -2.86 11.53 8.68
CA HIS A 599 -3.49 11.95 7.43
C HIS A 599 -3.07 11.09 6.23
N LEU A 600 -1.81 10.68 6.16
CA LEU A 600 -1.24 9.99 5.00
C LEU A 600 -1.40 8.46 5.06
N LEU A 601 -1.47 7.84 6.25
CA LEU A 601 -1.38 6.40 6.42
C LEU A 601 -2.74 5.72 6.70
N ARG A 602 -3.81 6.20 6.05
CA ARG A 602 -5.13 5.56 6.13
C ARG A 602 -5.08 4.16 5.48
N GLY A 603 -5.37 3.13 6.27
CA GLY A 603 -5.22 1.72 5.90
C GLY A 603 -4.17 0.98 6.74
N ILE A 604 -3.40 1.70 7.56
CA ILE A 604 -2.42 1.14 8.51
C ILE A 604 -2.87 1.47 9.94
N TYR A 605 -2.75 0.52 10.88
CA TYR A 605 -2.96 0.81 12.30
C TYR A 605 -1.78 1.60 12.87
N ILE A 606 -2.07 2.56 13.75
CA ILE A 606 -1.06 3.36 14.46
C ILE A 606 -1.23 3.15 15.95
N LEU A 607 -0.28 2.41 16.54
CA LEU A 607 -0.31 1.95 17.92
C LEU A 607 0.77 2.65 18.74
N THR A 608 0.43 3.11 19.94
CA THR A 608 1.27 3.97 20.77
C THR A 608 1.33 3.45 22.22
N PRO A 609 2.11 2.37 22.46
CA PRO A 609 2.22 1.79 23.79
C PRO A 609 2.84 2.77 24.79
N ARG A 610 2.31 2.83 26.02
CA ARG A 610 2.86 3.64 27.10
C ARG A 610 4.08 3.01 27.79
N ASN A 611 4.22 1.68 27.70
CA ASN A 611 5.32 0.90 28.28
C ASN A 611 5.61 -0.35 27.44
N MET A 612 6.63 -1.13 27.81
CA MET A 612 7.07 -2.28 27.00
C MET A 612 6.19 -3.52 27.18
N THR A 613 5.54 -3.70 28.33
CA THR A 613 4.50 -4.75 28.52
C THR A 613 3.34 -4.53 27.55
N GLN A 614 2.87 -3.28 27.40
CA GLN A 614 1.82 -2.97 26.45
C GLN A 614 2.29 -3.13 24.99
N ALA A 615 3.55 -2.75 24.67
CA ALA A 615 4.14 -3.00 23.36
C ALA A 615 4.16 -4.51 23.03
N ALA A 616 4.54 -5.35 24.00
CA ALA A 616 4.52 -6.80 23.85
C ALA A 616 3.10 -7.32 23.56
N ALA A 617 2.07 -6.84 24.28
CA ALA A 617 0.68 -7.18 24.01
C ALA A 617 0.25 -6.79 22.59
N MET A 618 0.71 -5.64 22.08
CA MET A 618 0.43 -5.20 20.72
C MET A 618 1.07 -6.12 19.67
N TYR A 619 2.33 -6.52 19.82
CA TYR A 619 2.99 -7.46 18.93
C TYR A 619 2.31 -8.84 18.94
N ASN A 620 1.97 -9.35 20.12
CA ASN A 620 1.24 -10.61 20.26
C ASN A 620 -0.13 -10.55 19.56
N SER A 621 -0.82 -9.40 19.66
CA SER A 621 -2.09 -9.16 18.97
C SER A 621 -1.93 -9.07 17.45
N LEU A 622 -0.95 -8.31 16.97
CA LEU A 622 -0.72 -8.09 15.56
C LEU A 622 -0.35 -9.38 14.82
N LEU A 623 0.35 -10.32 15.46
CA LEU A 623 0.68 -11.61 14.85
C LEU A 623 -0.54 -12.53 14.67
N GLN A 624 -1.67 -12.27 15.35
CA GLN A 624 -2.92 -13.00 15.18
C GLN A 624 -3.80 -12.45 14.05
N ILE A 625 -3.53 -11.24 13.57
CA ILE A 625 -4.31 -10.58 12.53
C ILE A 625 -3.47 -10.31 11.28
N LYS A 626 -4.13 -9.94 10.17
CA LYS A 626 -3.44 -9.61 8.91
C LYS A 626 -3.42 -8.11 8.60
N GLN A 627 -3.77 -7.24 9.54
CA GLN A 627 -3.75 -5.80 9.37
C GLN A 627 -2.31 -5.26 9.47
N PRO A 628 -1.80 -4.47 8.50
CA PRO A 628 -0.52 -3.78 8.67
C PRO A 628 -0.60 -2.73 9.78
N ALA A 629 0.48 -2.57 10.54
CA ALA A 629 0.52 -1.65 11.67
C ALA A 629 1.90 -1.00 11.86
N ILE A 630 1.89 0.19 12.46
CA ILE A 630 3.08 0.84 13.03
C ILE A 630 2.94 0.80 14.56
N VAL A 631 3.95 0.28 15.24
CA VAL A 631 4.09 0.32 16.71
C VAL A 631 5.14 1.35 17.05
N ILE A 632 4.73 2.42 17.74
CA ILE A 632 5.59 3.54 18.12
C ILE A 632 5.96 3.36 19.59
N GLU A 633 7.05 2.66 19.84
CA GLU A 633 7.52 2.36 21.18
C GLU A 633 8.02 3.63 21.89
N SER A 634 7.68 3.78 23.18
CA SER A 634 8.16 4.89 24.00
C SER A 634 9.67 4.77 24.24
N LEU A 635 10.47 5.64 23.64
CA LEU A 635 11.93 5.60 23.79
C LEU A 635 12.37 5.59 25.27
N ASN A 636 11.78 6.45 26.07
CA ASN A 636 12.09 6.53 27.51
C ASN A 636 11.60 5.31 28.31
N GLY A 637 10.75 4.45 27.73
CA GLY A 637 10.22 3.24 28.35
C GLY A 637 11.24 2.10 28.48
N TYR A 638 12.24 2.03 27.63
CA TYR A 638 13.19 0.92 27.61
C TYR A 638 13.98 0.73 28.91
N ARG A 639 14.25 1.80 29.65
CA ARG A 639 15.01 1.80 30.90
C ARG A 639 14.13 1.95 32.15
N LEU A 640 12.84 2.13 32.00
CA LEU A 640 11.91 2.13 33.11
C LEU A 640 11.72 0.71 33.63
N LYS A 641 11.52 0.60 34.95
CA LYS A 641 11.27 -0.69 35.59
C LYS A 641 9.82 -1.12 35.40
N GLU A 642 9.66 -2.35 34.97
CA GLU A 642 8.37 -3.03 34.76
C GLU A 642 8.41 -4.40 35.47
N THR A 643 7.27 -4.84 35.98
CA THR A 643 7.13 -6.20 36.51
C THR A 643 7.19 -7.20 35.37
N MET A 644 8.02 -8.22 35.46
CA MET A 644 8.17 -9.23 34.43
C MET A 644 6.91 -10.09 34.32
N PRO A 645 6.21 -10.12 33.14
CA PRO A 645 5.09 -11.04 32.94
C PRO A 645 5.56 -12.50 32.92
N ASP A 646 4.71 -13.42 33.35
CA ASP A 646 5.01 -14.86 33.32
C ASP A 646 4.42 -15.58 32.06
N ASN A 647 3.51 -14.92 31.33
CA ASN A 647 2.88 -15.44 30.12
C ASN A 647 3.33 -14.73 28.83
N LEU A 648 4.65 -14.42 28.72
CA LEU A 648 5.25 -13.82 27.55
C LEU A 648 4.90 -14.57 26.26
N GLY A 649 4.66 -13.83 25.18
CA GLY A 649 4.25 -14.36 23.88
C GLY A 649 2.78 -14.83 23.80
N ALA A 650 2.03 -14.78 24.91
CA ALA A 650 0.66 -15.27 24.97
C ALA A 650 -0.39 -14.17 25.25
N PHE A 651 -0.13 -13.26 26.19
CA PHE A 651 -1.08 -12.18 26.48
C PHE A 651 -1.25 -11.23 25.30
N ASN A 652 -2.45 -10.68 25.15
CA ASN A 652 -2.80 -9.83 24.01
C ASN A 652 -3.79 -8.72 24.42
N MET A 653 -4.15 -7.88 23.48
CA MET A 653 -5.09 -6.78 23.74
C MET A 653 -6.01 -6.54 22.55
N ILE A 654 -7.16 -5.92 22.79
CA ILE A 654 -8.04 -5.45 21.71
C ILE A 654 -7.45 -4.16 21.15
N LEU A 655 -6.96 -4.23 19.91
CA LEU A 655 -6.36 -3.07 19.24
C LEU A 655 -7.42 -1.99 19.00
N GLY A 656 -7.09 -0.76 19.40
CA GLY A 656 -7.99 0.39 19.31
C GLY A 656 -8.90 0.61 20.52
N ALA A 657 -8.95 -0.31 21.49
CA ALA A 657 -9.65 -0.06 22.75
C ALA A 657 -8.82 0.88 23.61
N SER A 658 -9.50 1.84 24.27
CA SER A 658 -8.87 2.72 25.26
C SER A 658 -8.98 2.13 26.66
N GLU A 659 -8.06 2.50 27.54
CA GLU A 659 -7.97 2.01 28.93
C GLU A 659 -8.10 3.17 29.93
N VAL A 660 -8.94 3.00 30.96
CA VAL A 660 -9.04 3.95 32.06
C VAL A 660 -7.94 3.63 33.07
N LEU A 661 -6.93 4.47 33.18
CA LEU A 661 -5.80 4.31 34.10
C LEU A 661 -6.14 4.80 35.50
N ARG A 662 -6.94 5.85 35.59
CA ARG A 662 -7.38 6.47 36.84
C ARG A 662 -8.85 6.87 36.67
N SER A 663 -9.68 6.46 37.60
CA SER A 663 -11.08 6.91 37.68
C SER A 663 -11.17 8.32 38.24
N GLY A 664 -12.14 9.11 37.77
CA GLY A 664 -12.36 10.48 38.22
C GLY A 664 -13.78 10.96 37.87
N THR A 665 -14.18 12.12 38.42
CA THR A 665 -15.54 12.69 38.32
C THR A 665 -15.56 14.12 37.78
N ASP A 666 -14.42 14.86 37.81
CA ASP A 666 -14.41 16.30 37.57
C ASP A 666 -14.02 16.68 36.15
N LEU A 667 -13.10 15.94 35.53
CA LEU A 667 -12.72 16.10 34.14
C LEU A 667 -12.14 14.80 33.55
N THR A 668 -12.21 14.65 32.22
CA THR A 668 -11.58 13.57 31.46
C THR A 668 -10.32 14.08 30.82
N MET A 669 -9.17 13.46 31.13
CA MET A 669 -7.86 13.72 30.54
C MET A 669 -7.47 12.55 29.62
N VAL A 670 -7.29 12.83 28.35
CA VAL A 670 -7.00 11.82 27.31
C VAL A 670 -5.61 12.03 26.77
N SER A 671 -4.80 10.97 26.69
CA SER A 671 -3.48 11.03 26.07
C SER A 671 -3.05 9.64 25.58
N TYR A 672 -1.82 9.51 25.10
CA TYR A 672 -1.24 8.27 24.59
C TYR A 672 0.29 8.23 24.79
N GLY A 673 0.87 7.05 24.70
CA GLY A 673 2.31 6.83 24.73
C GLY A 673 2.98 7.39 25.99
N SER A 674 4.19 7.93 25.83
CA SER A 674 5.00 8.44 26.96
C SER A 674 4.43 9.67 27.66
N THR A 675 3.55 10.44 27.01
CA THR A 675 2.93 11.65 27.60
C THR A 675 2.01 11.31 28.76
N LEU A 676 1.46 10.09 28.79
CA LEU A 676 0.61 9.63 29.89
C LEU A 676 1.24 9.76 31.27
N ARG A 677 2.56 9.56 31.40
CA ARG A 677 3.26 9.75 32.68
C ARG A 677 3.16 11.18 33.22
N LEU A 678 3.19 12.16 32.30
CA LEU A 678 3.00 13.57 32.69
C LEU A 678 1.56 13.85 33.06
N VAL A 679 0.61 13.23 32.38
CA VAL A 679 -0.83 13.34 32.66
C VAL A 679 -1.17 12.74 34.02
N GLU A 680 -0.63 11.55 34.35
CA GLU A 680 -0.81 10.92 35.66
C GLU A 680 -0.21 11.76 36.79
N ALA A 681 1.00 12.33 36.59
CA ALA A 681 1.63 13.23 37.56
C ALA A 681 0.81 14.52 37.77
N ALA A 682 0.26 15.10 36.70
CA ALA A 682 -0.63 16.26 36.79
C ALA A 682 -1.96 15.89 37.52
N ALA A 683 -2.54 14.73 37.18
CA ALA A 683 -3.75 14.24 37.87
C ALA A 683 -3.52 14.02 39.36
N GLN A 684 -2.35 13.51 39.75
CA GLN A 684 -1.98 13.36 41.17
C GLN A 684 -1.86 14.72 41.89
N ARG A 685 -1.32 15.75 41.21
CA ARG A 685 -1.28 17.12 41.78
C ARG A 685 -2.68 17.72 41.92
N LEU A 686 -3.56 17.49 40.91
CA LEU A 686 -4.96 17.93 40.96
C LEU A 686 -5.69 17.29 42.16
N GLN A 687 -5.44 16.01 42.43
CA GLN A 687 -6.03 15.32 43.58
C GLN A 687 -5.68 15.97 44.94
N SER A 688 -4.48 16.56 45.05
CA SER A 688 -4.12 17.29 46.26
C SER A 688 -4.96 18.57 46.54
N LEU A 689 -5.76 18.95 45.52
CA LEU A 689 -6.72 20.06 45.57
C LEU A 689 -8.17 19.57 45.49
N ASP A 690 -8.42 18.29 45.82
CA ASP A 690 -9.73 17.62 45.74
C ASP A 690 -10.37 17.62 44.35
N ILE A 691 -9.53 17.61 43.29
CA ILE A 691 -9.96 17.50 41.91
C ILE A 691 -9.67 16.08 41.39
N GLU A 692 -10.73 15.32 41.12
CA GLU A 692 -10.64 13.94 40.65
C GLU A 692 -10.71 13.84 39.12
N ALA A 693 -9.52 13.84 38.49
CA ALA A 693 -9.38 13.68 37.04
C ALA A 693 -9.42 12.20 36.61
N GLU A 694 -10.26 11.86 35.65
CA GLU A 694 -10.22 10.57 34.98
C GLU A 694 -9.17 10.59 33.87
N VAL A 695 -8.21 9.65 33.91
CA VAL A 695 -7.13 9.54 32.95
C VAL A 695 -7.37 8.35 32.04
N ILE A 696 -7.39 8.60 30.73
CA ILE A 696 -7.64 7.59 29.70
C ILE A 696 -6.43 7.49 28.76
N ASP A 697 -5.89 6.26 28.65
CA ASP A 697 -4.90 5.88 27.65
C ASP A 697 -5.58 5.43 26.36
N LEU A 698 -5.31 6.13 25.26
CA LEU A 698 -5.82 5.76 23.94
C LEU A 698 -5.23 4.45 23.41
N GLN A 699 -3.97 4.15 23.74
CA GLN A 699 -3.22 2.98 23.27
C GLN A 699 -3.04 2.92 21.75
N SER A 700 -3.97 3.52 20.99
CA SER A 700 -4.00 3.51 19.55
C SER A 700 -4.62 4.79 19.02
N LEU A 701 -4.08 5.31 17.90
CA LEU A 701 -4.65 6.46 17.20
C LEU A 701 -5.46 6.02 15.97
N ILE A 702 -5.10 4.88 15.36
CA ILE A 702 -5.86 4.21 14.33
C ILE A 702 -5.83 2.70 14.63
N PRO A 703 -6.96 2.06 14.91
CA PRO A 703 -8.28 2.63 15.22
C PRO A 703 -8.31 3.37 16.57
N LEU A 704 -9.29 4.28 16.77
CA LEU A 704 -9.39 5.12 17.96
C LEU A 704 -10.60 4.73 18.81
N ASP A 705 -10.38 4.47 20.11
CA ASP A 705 -11.40 4.33 21.15
C ASP A 705 -12.63 3.51 20.72
N VAL A 706 -12.40 2.31 20.15
CA VAL A 706 -13.47 1.44 19.61
C VAL A 706 -14.49 1.00 20.68
N ASN A 707 -14.09 0.99 21.96
CA ASN A 707 -14.94 0.69 23.10
C ASN A 707 -15.70 1.91 23.68
N LYS A 708 -15.50 3.11 23.08
CA LYS A 708 -16.13 4.39 23.46
C LYS A 708 -15.94 4.75 24.93
N SER A 709 -14.77 4.49 25.49
CA SER A 709 -14.45 4.80 26.88
C SER A 709 -14.50 6.29 27.17
N ILE A 710 -14.10 7.13 26.19
CA ILE A 710 -14.11 8.59 26.34
C ILE A 710 -15.54 9.13 26.44
N ALA A 711 -16.44 8.71 25.54
CA ALA A 711 -17.84 9.12 25.64
C ALA A 711 -18.51 8.68 26.95
N LYS A 712 -18.18 7.47 27.44
CA LYS A 712 -18.66 6.99 28.76
C LYS A 712 -18.12 7.83 29.91
N SER A 713 -16.85 8.22 29.85
CA SER A 713 -16.23 9.12 30.83
C SER A 713 -16.92 10.50 30.85
N LEU A 714 -17.10 11.08 29.65
CA LEU A 714 -17.70 12.41 29.50
C LEU A 714 -19.17 12.47 29.94
N ALA A 715 -19.89 11.35 29.90
CA ALA A 715 -21.26 11.30 30.45
C ALA A 715 -21.32 11.58 31.98
N LYS A 716 -20.21 11.48 32.71
CA LYS A 716 -20.12 11.79 34.15
C LYS A 716 -19.31 13.05 34.43
N THR A 717 -18.22 13.30 33.65
CA THR A 717 -17.26 14.39 33.93
C THR A 717 -17.63 15.72 33.23
N ASN A 718 -18.28 15.64 32.05
CA ASN A 718 -18.72 16.73 31.20
C ASN A 718 -17.58 17.64 30.66
N ARG A 719 -16.32 17.35 30.97
CA ARG A 719 -15.16 18.18 30.59
C ARG A 719 -14.07 17.33 29.94
N LEU A 720 -13.56 17.80 28.80
CA LEU A 720 -12.56 17.09 28.01
C LEU A 720 -11.26 17.87 27.91
N MET A 721 -10.16 17.22 28.26
CA MET A 721 -8.80 17.68 27.95
C MET A 721 -8.08 16.60 27.15
N ILE A 722 -7.47 16.98 26.02
CA ILE A 722 -6.62 16.12 25.20
C ILE A 722 -5.19 16.65 25.29
N ILE A 723 -4.27 15.79 25.72
CA ILE A 723 -2.86 16.14 25.91
C ILE A 723 -2.04 15.39 24.87
N ASP A 724 -1.23 16.13 24.11
CA ASP A 724 -0.46 15.63 23.00
C ASP A 724 0.84 16.40 22.86
N GLU A 725 1.97 15.74 22.60
CA GLU A 725 3.25 16.41 22.35
C GLU A 725 3.52 16.75 20.88
N ASP A 726 2.56 16.49 19.98
CA ASP A 726 2.60 16.95 18.60
C ASP A 726 2.28 18.46 18.53
N VAL A 727 2.60 19.08 17.41
CA VAL A 727 2.28 20.49 17.13
C VAL A 727 0.77 20.75 17.15
N PRO A 728 0.32 21.99 17.38
CA PRO A 728 -1.10 22.32 17.38
C PRO A 728 -1.79 21.89 16.08
N GLY A 729 -2.93 21.21 16.22
CA GLY A 729 -3.67 20.64 15.08
C GLY A 729 -3.13 19.30 14.58
N GLY A 730 -2.14 18.72 15.23
CA GLY A 730 -1.61 17.39 14.97
C GLY A 730 -2.55 16.26 15.46
N ALA A 731 -2.03 15.32 16.26
CA ALA A 731 -2.85 14.20 16.75
C ALA A 731 -4.03 14.65 17.60
N SER A 732 -3.88 15.66 18.44
CA SER A 732 -4.97 16.19 19.25
C SER A 732 -6.14 16.72 18.42
N GLY A 733 -5.87 17.37 17.29
CA GLY A 733 -6.90 17.83 16.35
C GLY A 733 -7.68 16.67 15.72
N TYR A 734 -6.97 15.61 15.31
CA TYR A 734 -7.58 14.39 14.80
C TYR A 734 -8.44 13.69 15.86
N ILE A 735 -7.92 13.53 17.09
CA ILE A 735 -8.64 12.90 18.18
C ILE A 735 -9.94 13.65 18.46
N LEU A 736 -9.87 14.98 18.59
CA LEU A 736 -11.06 15.83 18.85
C LEU A 736 -12.09 15.68 17.73
N GLN A 737 -11.70 15.71 16.46
CA GLN A 737 -12.61 15.51 15.34
C GLN A 737 -13.33 14.17 15.42
N GLN A 738 -12.60 13.08 15.67
CA GLN A 738 -13.20 11.74 15.81
C GLN A 738 -14.19 11.66 16.98
N LEU A 739 -13.88 12.30 18.08
CA LEU A 739 -14.77 12.31 19.25
C LEU A 739 -16.03 13.14 18.97
N ILE A 740 -15.90 14.33 18.38
CA ILE A 740 -17.04 15.20 18.07
C ILE A 740 -17.95 14.60 17.00
N GLU A 741 -17.37 14.13 15.88
CA GLU A 741 -18.15 13.72 14.71
C GLU A 741 -18.57 12.24 14.77
N GLU A 742 -17.69 11.33 15.13
CA GLU A 742 -17.99 9.89 15.10
C GLU A 742 -18.62 9.42 16.43
N GLN A 743 -18.16 9.92 17.56
CA GLN A 743 -18.71 9.55 18.86
C GLN A 743 -19.81 10.52 19.34
N GLN A 744 -19.97 11.67 18.67
CA GLN A 744 -21.02 12.69 18.95
C GLN A 744 -20.99 13.19 20.39
N ILE A 745 -19.80 13.46 20.95
CA ILE A 745 -19.63 13.85 22.35
C ILE A 745 -20.07 15.28 22.66
N TYR A 746 -20.29 16.15 21.64
CA TYR A 746 -20.61 17.56 21.85
C TYR A 746 -21.75 17.82 22.88
N PRO A 747 -22.88 17.07 22.84
CA PRO A 747 -23.95 17.24 23.84
C PRO A 747 -23.58 16.86 25.28
N LEU A 748 -22.44 16.19 25.49
CA LEU A 748 -21.96 15.77 26.81
C LEU A 748 -21.08 16.83 27.49
N LEU A 749 -20.68 17.88 26.75
CA LEU A 749 -19.73 18.89 27.23
C LEU A 749 -20.45 20.08 27.88
N ASP A 750 -19.96 20.52 29.05
CA ASP A 750 -20.39 21.75 29.73
C ASP A 750 -19.42 22.91 29.54
N SER A 751 -18.23 22.64 29.01
CA SER A 751 -17.19 23.63 28.66
C SER A 751 -16.49 23.30 27.36
N ALA A 752 -15.77 24.28 26.80
CA ALA A 752 -14.98 24.05 25.58
C ALA A 752 -13.89 23.00 25.81
N PRO A 753 -13.74 21.99 24.93
CA PRO A 753 -12.64 21.03 25.02
C PRO A 753 -11.29 21.74 25.02
N LYS A 754 -10.38 21.32 25.90
CA LYS A 754 -9.04 21.89 26.01
C LYS A 754 -8.01 20.98 25.32
N LEU A 755 -7.25 21.52 24.36
CA LEU A 755 -6.10 20.86 23.78
C LEU A 755 -4.81 21.44 24.39
N VAL A 756 -3.98 20.56 24.95
CA VAL A 756 -2.64 20.89 25.47
C VAL A 756 -1.63 20.21 24.55
N SER A 757 -1.07 20.96 23.63
CA SER A 757 -0.14 20.49 22.59
C SER A 757 1.24 21.13 22.75
N ALA A 758 2.25 20.58 22.03
CA ALA A 758 3.54 21.24 21.88
C ALA A 758 3.40 22.61 21.21
N LYS A 759 4.45 23.40 21.25
CA LYS A 759 4.53 24.66 20.48
C LYS A 759 4.63 24.37 18.99
N ALA A 760 4.31 25.37 18.13
CA ALA A 760 4.31 25.22 16.68
C ALA A 760 5.72 25.10 16.05
N HIS A 761 6.75 24.93 16.82
CA HIS A 761 8.13 24.72 16.41
C HIS A 761 8.69 23.43 16.98
N ARG A 762 9.72 22.88 16.36
CA ARG A 762 10.43 21.72 16.89
C ARG A 762 11.14 22.09 18.21
N PRO A 763 11.23 21.17 19.18
CA PRO A 763 11.84 21.44 20.47
C PRO A 763 13.30 21.88 20.34
N ALA A 764 13.73 22.82 21.14
CA ALA A 764 15.14 23.10 21.36
C ALA A 764 15.79 21.90 22.10
N TYR A 765 17.12 21.79 21.97
CA TYR A 765 17.84 20.68 22.58
C TYR A 765 18.00 20.87 24.11
N GLY A 766 17.95 19.75 24.83
CA GLY A 766 18.16 19.70 26.26
C GLY A 766 16.88 19.87 27.09
N THR A 767 16.99 19.69 28.41
CA THR A 767 15.85 19.63 29.32
C THR A 767 14.99 20.89 29.31
N ASP A 768 15.59 22.07 29.29
CA ASP A 768 14.86 23.33 29.22
C ASP A 768 14.18 23.51 27.85
N GLY A 769 14.86 23.09 26.77
CA GLY A 769 14.29 23.09 25.42
C GLY A 769 13.04 22.21 25.34
N ASP A 770 13.08 21.05 25.92
CA ASP A 770 11.93 20.13 26.01
C ASP A 770 10.81 20.72 26.87
N TYR A 771 11.13 21.24 28.06
CA TYR A 771 10.16 21.83 29.01
C TYR A 771 9.39 23.03 28.41
N PHE A 772 10.08 23.92 27.69
CA PHE A 772 9.45 25.11 27.09
C PHE A 772 8.79 24.84 25.74
N SER A 773 9.04 23.69 25.13
CA SER A 773 8.53 23.38 23.78
C SER A 773 7.38 22.36 23.80
N LYS A 774 7.37 21.43 24.74
CA LYS A 774 6.37 20.34 24.85
C LYS A 774 5.54 20.51 26.13
N PRO A 775 4.34 19.88 26.21
CA PRO A 775 3.56 19.90 27.45
C PRO A 775 4.35 19.38 28.65
N SER A 776 4.38 20.17 29.69
CA SER A 776 4.92 19.80 31.01
C SER A 776 3.81 19.40 31.98
N VAL A 777 4.18 18.86 33.14
CA VAL A 777 3.22 18.60 34.24
C VAL A 777 2.54 19.91 34.68
N ASP A 778 3.28 21.02 34.63
CA ASP A 778 2.77 22.35 35.01
C ASP A 778 1.74 22.86 34.01
N ASP A 779 2.03 22.77 32.69
CA ASP A 779 1.10 23.18 31.62
C ASP A 779 -0.22 22.38 31.70
N ILE A 780 -0.13 21.07 31.97
CA ILE A 780 -1.30 20.19 32.06
C ILE A 780 -2.11 20.53 33.31
N PHE A 781 -1.45 20.69 34.46
CA PHE A 781 -2.09 21.06 35.70
C PHE A 781 -2.80 22.42 35.61
N GLU A 782 -2.10 23.47 35.13
CA GLU A 782 -2.68 24.79 34.98
C GLU A 782 -3.86 24.82 34.01
N ALA A 783 -3.77 24.11 32.90
CA ALA A 783 -4.86 24.03 31.92
C ALA A 783 -6.10 23.35 32.51
N ALA A 784 -5.92 22.25 33.27
CA ALA A 784 -6.99 21.55 33.95
C ALA A 784 -7.64 22.42 35.03
N TYR A 785 -6.82 23.05 35.86
CA TYR A 785 -7.30 23.93 36.95
C TYR A 785 -8.08 25.14 36.39
N LYS A 786 -7.61 25.77 35.29
CA LYS A 786 -8.32 26.87 34.63
C LYS A 786 -9.71 26.45 34.12
N MET A 787 -9.86 25.22 33.62
CA MET A 787 -11.17 24.70 33.23
C MET A 787 -12.11 24.57 34.43
N LEU A 788 -11.61 24.15 35.59
CA LEU A 788 -12.42 24.06 36.85
C LEU A 788 -12.74 25.44 37.40
N HIS A 789 -11.80 26.42 37.33
CA HIS A 789 -12.04 27.80 37.67
C HIS A 789 -13.18 28.43 36.88
N GLU A 790 -13.24 28.21 35.55
CA GLU A 790 -14.33 28.72 34.69
C GLU A 790 -15.71 28.23 35.18
N VAL A 791 -15.78 26.97 35.67
CA VAL A 791 -17.05 26.39 36.12
C VAL A 791 -17.44 26.86 37.54
N ASN A 792 -16.46 26.95 38.43
CA ASN A 792 -16.71 27.36 39.82
C ASN A 792 -15.58 28.27 40.33
N PRO A 793 -15.56 29.56 40.00
CA PRO A 793 -14.52 30.50 40.40
C PRO A 793 -14.45 30.76 41.93
N GLN A 794 -15.52 30.47 42.64
CA GLN A 794 -15.55 30.63 44.11
C GLN A 794 -14.81 29.49 44.81
N HIS A 795 -14.93 28.28 44.26
CA HIS A 795 -14.28 27.09 44.82
C HIS A 795 -12.84 26.96 44.31
N TYR A 796 -12.62 27.34 43.07
CA TYR A 796 -11.30 27.29 42.42
C TYR A 796 -10.86 28.71 42.07
N PRO A 797 -10.21 29.46 42.96
CA PRO A 797 -9.76 30.84 42.71
C PRO A 797 -8.74 30.90 41.57
N ALA A 798 -8.65 32.06 40.89
CA ALA A 798 -7.73 32.22 39.76
C ALA A 798 -6.26 32.05 40.19
N ILE A 799 -5.50 31.29 39.39
CA ILE A 799 -4.06 31.18 39.52
C ILE A 799 -3.42 32.52 39.16
N GLN A 800 -2.58 33.02 40.03
CA GLN A 800 -1.80 34.26 39.82
C GLN A 800 -0.31 33.87 39.64
N PHE A 801 0.08 33.46 38.41
CA PHE A 801 1.48 33.25 38.08
C PHE A 801 1.94 34.26 37.05
#